data_fef564da34c90cf367233bb469854ed9
#
_entry.id   fef564da34c90cf367233bb469854ed9
#
_cell.length_a   1.000
_cell.length_b   1.000
_cell.length_c   1.000
_cell.angle_alpha   90.00
_cell.angle_beta   90.00
_cell.angle_gamma   90.00
#
_symmetry.space_group_name_H-M   'P 1'
#
loop_
_entity.id
_entity.type
_entity.pdbx_description
1 polymer ?
#
loop_
_entity_poly.entity_id
_entity_poly.type
_entity_poly.pdbx_seq_one_letter_code
_entity_poly.pdbx_strand_id
1 'polypeptide(L)'
;MIQLFDGGKGLPAGIKYGTRVTATFAGTYLLYSGQHEMKDAKLVGEATITEADTPYGMKEVTAAEVTEEMVGQLVTVMGVTFQANKMEKGRVIVKDGETALTIYNSLRVTEPTALRTDAKANVSGFVMEYINQSNEKTLQIIPITSDFAAYIPQENTLQNIAEFLAAKPTEPTKVQLANALVYGNVENKNIYVYDGTGMVQLYNSTDKLPADIVYGTRLTAVVEGTYGCSRGQDLLKDAKLTGEYAVTKTTTPYEAKEIKAADVTAEMTGQMVTVMGVTFQSDKLDAQKVEIKDGEAALTVHNALDIALPETFVTDQKANVRGFVMQDDNNGQQTLQIIPVSYEFVTYEEKTRPELSFEKPLIELPMGETAVSANALTCNSDGAVTYSSSDEGVATVAQDGTVTFVGCGLATITATAAATGSYAEGTASYKVLFLSGDGTWEHPYSPVDVINSTSIKDGADITVAGYYVGYPGQGDAPTADKFENTAMALSSVPEGASAENTIPAAVHKNLREGITTEDNIGQWVVITAKKNKYFGKPGINKSGVDQRIAIGKIEMDAEGYATFYSAVPAIVPEGLQAGLVTVNEQQRLLINYCYNAGEVIPAKTGVLLKGAEGSYPQVFQAANTTVPAENLLHGTITDELTAAPEAEKDYRFYKLSLDNDNQNLGFYWGAEDGAAFINKAGRAYLAIEKTAAAVKGFSITDLETGIGQVSGNETMSNGAVYDLQGRRVEKAVRGMYIQNGRKFMVK
;
A
#
# COMPACT_ATOMS: atom_id res chain seq x y z
N MET A 1 -16.01 -41.92 -24.13
CA MET A 1 -14.90 -40.94 -23.87
C MET A 1 -14.72 -40.09 -25.12
N ILE A 2 -14.38 -38.82 -24.97
CA ILE A 2 -14.02 -37.92 -26.06
C ILE A 2 -12.72 -37.20 -25.69
N GLN A 3 -11.78 -37.12 -26.60
CA GLN A 3 -10.55 -36.37 -26.43
C GLN A 3 -10.76 -34.93 -26.97
N LEU A 4 -10.40 -33.96 -26.15
CA LEU A 4 -10.35 -32.55 -26.59
C LEU A 4 -8.95 -32.26 -27.15
N PHE A 5 -8.87 -31.89 -28.41
CA PHE A 5 -7.62 -31.55 -29.08
C PHE A 5 -7.69 -30.11 -29.64
N ASP A 6 -6.83 -29.24 -29.15
CA ASP A 6 -6.86 -27.79 -29.44
C ASP A 6 -5.83 -27.34 -30.48
N GLY A 7 -5.05 -28.26 -31.02
CA GLY A 7 -3.99 -27.93 -31.99
C GLY A 7 -2.87 -27.05 -31.40
N GLY A 8 -2.68 -27.05 -30.08
CA GLY A 8 -1.67 -26.25 -29.39
C GLY A 8 -2.12 -24.82 -29.04
N LYS A 9 -3.41 -24.53 -29.07
CA LYS A 9 -3.98 -23.19 -28.74
C LYS A 9 -4.32 -23.00 -27.26
N GLY A 10 -4.08 -24.04 -26.44
CA GLY A 10 -4.23 -24.02 -24.99
C GLY A 10 -5.67 -24.25 -24.53
N LEU A 11 -5.98 -25.45 -24.04
CA LEU A 11 -7.15 -25.69 -23.22
C LEU A 11 -6.97 -24.99 -21.86
N PRO A 12 -8.05 -24.76 -21.09
CA PRO A 12 -7.94 -24.09 -19.79
C PRO A 12 -6.86 -24.69 -18.91
N ALA A 13 -6.01 -23.85 -18.34
CA ALA A 13 -5.00 -24.25 -17.37
C ALA A 13 -5.69 -24.86 -16.13
N GLY A 14 -5.11 -25.93 -15.58
CA GLY A 14 -5.68 -26.62 -14.41
C GLY A 14 -6.47 -27.88 -14.74
N ILE A 15 -6.76 -28.19 -16.01
CA ILE A 15 -7.30 -29.51 -16.41
C ILE A 15 -6.18 -30.53 -16.26
N LYS A 16 -6.26 -31.37 -15.23
CA LYS A 16 -5.29 -32.42 -14.92
C LYS A 16 -6.02 -33.66 -14.37
N TYR A 17 -5.30 -34.79 -14.26
CA TYR A 17 -5.83 -35.92 -13.56
C TYR A 17 -6.27 -35.55 -12.14
N GLY A 18 -7.44 -36.08 -11.73
CA GLY A 18 -8.05 -35.76 -10.43
C GLY A 18 -8.91 -34.49 -10.43
N THR A 19 -9.16 -33.88 -11.57
CA THR A 19 -10.09 -32.75 -11.63
C THR A 19 -11.39 -33.07 -12.33
N ARG A 20 -12.47 -32.40 -11.92
CA ARG A 20 -13.76 -32.35 -12.61
C ARG A 20 -13.86 -31.03 -13.36
N VAL A 21 -14.29 -31.10 -14.60
CA VAL A 21 -14.45 -29.94 -15.45
C VAL A 21 -15.91 -29.77 -15.83
N THR A 22 -16.47 -28.61 -15.52
CA THR A 22 -17.75 -28.17 -16.06
C THR A 22 -17.48 -27.02 -17.02
N ALA A 23 -17.67 -27.29 -18.30
CA ALA A 23 -17.38 -26.32 -19.35
C ALA A 23 -18.12 -26.69 -20.63
N THR A 24 -18.30 -25.71 -21.49
CA THR A 24 -18.77 -25.94 -22.87
C THR A 24 -17.60 -25.78 -23.82
N PHE A 25 -17.38 -26.75 -24.65
CA PHE A 25 -16.37 -26.70 -25.70
C PHE A 25 -17.04 -26.75 -27.08
N ALA A 26 -16.51 -25.98 -28.01
CA ALA A 26 -16.84 -26.05 -29.43
C ALA A 26 -15.64 -26.56 -30.21
N GLY A 27 -15.87 -27.42 -31.13
CA GLY A 27 -14.83 -27.98 -32.01
C GLY A 27 -15.44 -28.86 -33.09
N THR A 28 -14.62 -29.44 -33.93
CA THR A 28 -15.05 -30.33 -35.01
C THR A 28 -14.90 -31.76 -34.54
N TYR A 29 -15.96 -32.55 -34.65
CA TYR A 29 -15.89 -33.98 -34.36
C TYR A 29 -15.01 -34.70 -35.39
N LEU A 30 -14.13 -35.56 -34.90
CA LEU A 30 -13.29 -36.41 -35.72
C LEU A 30 -13.22 -37.80 -35.06
N LEU A 31 -13.31 -38.86 -35.82
CA LEU A 31 -12.94 -40.19 -35.42
C LEU A 31 -11.53 -40.50 -35.92
N TYR A 32 -10.55 -40.53 -35.04
CA TYR A 32 -9.16 -40.78 -35.41
C TYR A 32 -8.63 -42.02 -34.71
N SER A 33 -8.24 -43.03 -35.49
CA SER A 33 -7.74 -44.31 -34.99
C SER A 33 -8.63 -44.95 -33.92
N GLY A 34 -9.96 -44.88 -34.08
CA GLY A 34 -10.95 -45.41 -33.13
C GLY A 34 -11.29 -44.47 -31.95
N GLN A 35 -10.63 -43.32 -31.85
CA GLN A 35 -10.88 -42.39 -30.79
C GLN A 35 -11.82 -41.28 -31.26
N HIS A 36 -12.81 -40.96 -30.42
CA HIS A 36 -13.67 -39.80 -30.61
C HIS A 36 -12.92 -38.57 -30.17
N GLU A 37 -12.64 -37.65 -31.11
CA GLU A 37 -11.95 -36.43 -30.85
C GLU A 37 -12.84 -35.23 -31.14
N MET A 38 -12.71 -34.20 -30.35
CA MET A 38 -13.13 -32.84 -30.68
C MET A 38 -11.90 -32.07 -31.09
N LYS A 39 -11.65 -31.99 -32.40
CA LYS A 39 -10.53 -31.26 -32.96
C LYS A 39 -10.78 -29.75 -32.93
N ASP A 40 -9.70 -28.97 -32.79
CA ASP A 40 -9.75 -27.52 -32.65
C ASP A 40 -10.68 -27.09 -31.49
N ALA A 41 -10.68 -27.87 -30.42
CA ALA A 41 -11.50 -27.64 -29.25
C ALA A 41 -11.19 -26.29 -28.63
N LYS A 42 -12.23 -25.46 -28.48
CA LYS A 42 -12.15 -24.15 -27.85
C LYS A 42 -13.16 -24.05 -26.72
N LEU A 43 -12.75 -23.46 -25.64
CA LEU A 43 -13.67 -23.12 -24.56
C LEU A 43 -14.67 -22.07 -25.03
N VAL A 44 -15.96 -22.32 -24.75
CA VAL A 44 -17.06 -21.39 -24.98
C VAL A 44 -17.59 -20.92 -23.63
N GLY A 45 -17.29 -19.67 -23.27
CA GLY A 45 -17.61 -19.12 -21.97
C GLY A 45 -16.56 -19.47 -20.90
N GLU A 46 -17.02 -19.64 -19.66
CA GLU A 46 -16.15 -19.96 -18.53
C GLU A 46 -16.07 -21.48 -18.25
N ALA A 47 -14.96 -21.92 -17.71
CA ALA A 47 -14.78 -23.28 -17.22
C ALA A 47 -14.69 -23.28 -15.68
N THR A 48 -15.43 -24.17 -15.04
CA THR A 48 -15.25 -24.49 -13.64
C THR A 48 -14.44 -25.77 -13.53
N ILE A 49 -13.29 -25.70 -12.89
CA ILE A 49 -12.40 -26.83 -12.64
C ILE A 49 -12.32 -27.00 -11.13
N THR A 50 -12.73 -28.18 -10.63
CA THR A 50 -12.71 -28.53 -9.20
C THR A 50 -11.91 -29.80 -9.01
N GLU A 51 -11.29 -29.98 -7.86
CA GLU A 51 -10.71 -31.27 -7.51
C GLU A 51 -11.84 -32.31 -7.31
N ALA A 52 -11.56 -33.55 -7.66
CA ALA A 52 -12.53 -34.62 -7.45
C ALA A 52 -12.46 -35.05 -5.98
N ASP A 53 -13.58 -34.99 -5.27
CA ASP A 53 -13.69 -35.34 -3.84
C ASP A 53 -13.41 -36.81 -3.54
N THR A 54 -13.43 -37.65 -4.55
CA THR A 54 -13.16 -39.11 -4.42
C THR A 54 -12.28 -39.58 -5.58
N PRO A 55 -11.29 -40.48 -5.33
CA PRO A 55 -10.57 -41.14 -6.40
C PRO A 55 -11.57 -41.87 -7.32
N TYR A 56 -11.29 -41.87 -8.62
CA TYR A 56 -12.07 -42.64 -9.55
C TYR A 56 -11.97 -44.14 -9.19
N GLY A 57 -13.10 -44.79 -8.95
CA GLY A 57 -13.13 -46.23 -8.69
C GLY A 57 -12.56 -47.02 -9.88
N MET A 58 -11.59 -47.89 -9.60
CA MET A 58 -11.03 -48.78 -10.59
C MET A 58 -11.72 -50.15 -10.48
N LYS A 59 -12.11 -50.70 -11.60
CA LYS A 59 -12.67 -52.06 -11.66
C LYS A 59 -11.53 -53.06 -11.83
N GLU A 60 -11.40 -54.04 -10.95
CA GLU A 60 -10.47 -55.14 -11.11
C GLU A 60 -10.99 -56.07 -12.19
N VAL A 61 -10.14 -56.45 -13.13
CA VAL A 61 -10.44 -57.30 -14.26
C VAL A 61 -9.21 -58.12 -14.64
N THR A 62 -9.42 -59.30 -15.22
CA THR A 62 -8.35 -60.05 -15.90
C THR A 62 -8.09 -59.47 -17.29
N ALA A 63 -6.98 -59.82 -17.91
CA ALA A 63 -6.68 -59.37 -19.27
C ALA A 63 -7.76 -59.79 -20.28
N ALA A 64 -8.33 -60.97 -20.11
CA ALA A 64 -9.39 -61.52 -20.97
C ALA A 64 -10.76 -60.85 -20.79
N GLU A 65 -11.01 -60.22 -19.66
CA GLU A 65 -12.26 -59.49 -19.37
C GLU A 65 -12.26 -58.06 -19.89
N VAL A 66 -11.13 -57.55 -20.38
CA VAL A 66 -11.08 -56.20 -20.97
C VAL A 66 -11.79 -56.20 -22.33
N THR A 67 -12.91 -55.51 -22.44
CA THR A 67 -13.78 -55.49 -23.63
C THR A 67 -13.98 -54.05 -24.17
N GLU A 68 -14.52 -53.97 -25.39
CA GLU A 68 -14.85 -52.67 -26.01
C GLU A 68 -15.86 -51.84 -25.18
N GLU A 69 -16.74 -52.50 -24.43
CA GLU A 69 -17.71 -51.81 -23.55
C GLU A 69 -17.04 -51.07 -22.40
N MET A 70 -15.78 -51.38 -22.10
CA MET A 70 -15.00 -50.75 -21.05
C MET A 70 -14.23 -49.50 -21.54
N VAL A 71 -14.33 -49.17 -22.82
CA VAL A 71 -13.64 -47.97 -23.35
C VAL A 71 -14.03 -46.72 -22.58
N GLY A 72 -13.02 -46.05 -22.00
CA GLY A 72 -13.17 -44.91 -21.11
C GLY A 72 -13.33 -45.22 -19.63
N GLN A 73 -13.48 -46.49 -19.25
CA GLN A 73 -13.52 -46.92 -17.85
C GLN A 73 -12.12 -47.12 -17.28
N LEU A 74 -11.97 -46.82 -15.99
CA LEU A 74 -10.77 -47.11 -15.23
C LEU A 74 -10.78 -48.56 -14.77
N VAL A 75 -9.69 -49.26 -15.06
CA VAL A 75 -9.52 -50.68 -14.69
C VAL A 75 -8.16 -50.90 -14.04
N THR A 76 -8.10 -51.94 -13.20
CA THR A 76 -6.84 -52.57 -12.80
C THR A 76 -6.84 -53.98 -13.40
N VAL A 77 -5.95 -54.20 -14.37
CA VAL A 77 -5.77 -55.51 -15.00
C VAL A 77 -4.86 -56.36 -14.11
N MET A 78 -5.40 -57.46 -13.61
CA MET A 78 -4.79 -58.26 -12.56
C MET A 78 -3.83 -59.31 -13.14
N GLY A 79 -2.71 -59.55 -12.46
CA GLY A 79 -1.84 -60.70 -12.63
C GLY A 79 -1.12 -60.84 -13.96
N VAL A 80 -0.91 -59.77 -14.70
CA VAL A 80 -0.23 -59.77 -16.00
C VAL A 80 1.30 -59.75 -15.85
N THR A 81 2.03 -60.20 -16.87
CA THR A 81 3.49 -60.13 -16.97
C THR A 81 3.91 -59.17 -18.09
N PHE A 82 4.87 -58.31 -17.83
CA PHE A 82 5.46 -57.46 -18.84
C PHE A 82 6.31 -58.28 -19.82
N GLN A 83 6.21 -57.98 -21.12
CA GLN A 83 6.97 -58.65 -22.16
C GLN A 83 8.27 -57.97 -22.52
N ALA A 84 8.56 -56.81 -21.92
CA ALA A 84 9.80 -56.08 -22.05
C ALA A 84 10.11 -55.34 -20.76
N ASN A 85 11.40 -55.08 -20.47
CA ASN A 85 11.85 -54.40 -19.26
C ASN A 85 11.82 -52.86 -19.36
N LYS A 86 11.35 -52.33 -20.47
CA LYS A 86 11.14 -50.89 -20.72
C LYS A 86 10.02 -50.69 -21.73
N MET A 87 9.43 -49.53 -21.71
CA MET A 87 8.49 -49.12 -22.76
C MET A 87 9.24 -48.64 -24.01
N GLU A 88 8.82 -49.11 -25.19
CA GLU A 88 9.34 -48.65 -26.47
C GLU A 88 8.35 -47.70 -27.12
N LYS A 89 8.77 -46.46 -27.39
CA LYS A 89 7.90 -45.39 -27.89
C LYS A 89 6.61 -45.21 -27.05
N GLY A 90 6.76 -45.35 -25.72
CA GLY A 90 5.64 -45.27 -24.76
C GLY A 90 4.72 -46.50 -24.75
N ARG A 91 5.13 -47.64 -25.31
CA ARG A 91 4.33 -48.85 -25.37
C ARG A 91 5.06 -50.07 -24.78
N VAL A 92 4.30 -50.91 -24.10
CA VAL A 92 4.78 -52.23 -23.68
C VAL A 92 3.60 -53.21 -23.70
N ILE A 93 3.88 -54.46 -24.05
CA ILE A 93 2.88 -55.55 -24.03
C ILE A 93 2.90 -56.18 -22.65
N VAL A 94 1.71 -56.42 -22.10
CA VAL A 94 1.49 -57.29 -20.94
C VAL A 94 0.67 -58.51 -21.35
N LYS A 95 0.92 -59.64 -20.71
CA LYS A 95 0.21 -60.89 -21.00
C LYS A 95 -0.31 -61.55 -19.71
N ASP A 96 -1.49 -62.21 -19.85
CA ASP A 96 -2.00 -63.20 -18.92
C ASP A 96 -2.36 -64.47 -19.75
N GLY A 97 -1.52 -65.49 -19.65
CA GLY A 97 -1.58 -66.65 -20.57
C GLY A 97 -1.41 -66.17 -22.03
N GLU A 98 -2.37 -66.60 -22.87
CA GLU A 98 -2.37 -66.22 -24.32
C GLU A 98 -2.93 -64.79 -24.59
N THR A 99 -3.60 -64.20 -23.61
CA THR A 99 -4.20 -62.87 -23.78
C THR A 99 -3.17 -61.76 -23.64
N ALA A 100 -3.04 -60.92 -24.64
CA ALA A 100 -2.11 -59.82 -24.68
C ALA A 100 -2.86 -58.47 -24.70
N LEU A 101 -2.40 -57.50 -23.90
CA LEU A 101 -2.84 -56.12 -23.92
C LEU A 101 -1.65 -55.19 -24.12
N THR A 102 -1.88 -54.10 -24.77
CA THR A 102 -0.87 -53.05 -24.91
C THR A 102 -1.08 -51.96 -23.84
N ILE A 103 -0.08 -51.72 -23.06
CA ILE A 103 -0.02 -50.52 -22.24
C ILE A 103 0.56 -49.41 -23.10
N TYR A 104 -0.14 -48.28 -23.23
CA TYR A 104 0.31 -47.16 -24.05
C TYR A 104 0.29 -45.85 -23.26
N ASN A 105 1.47 -45.32 -22.96
CA ASN A 105 1.66 -44.05 -22.22
C ASN A 105 1.39 -42.82 -23.08
N SER A 106 0.16 -42.69 -23.60
CA SER A 106 -0.24 -41.53 -24.41
C SER A 106 -0.33 -40.24 -23.59
N LEU A 107 -0.56 -40.35 -22.30
CA LEU A 107 -0.61 -39.20 -21.37
C LEU A 107 0.79 -38.72 -20.92
N ARG A 108 1.85 -39.45 -21.33
CA ARG A 108 3.22 -39.11 -20.98
C ARG A 108 3.45 -39.04 -19.46
N VAL A 109 2.79 -39.89 -18.69
CA VAL A 109 3.12 -40.05 -17.29
C VAL A 109 4.57 -40.52 -17.14
N THR A 110 5.22 -40.18 -16.02
CA THR A 110 6.60 -40.65 -15.78
C THR A 110 6.67 -42.15 -15.84
N GLU A 111 7.47 -42.72 -16.73
CA GLU A 111 7.62 -44.14 -16.88
C GLU A 111 8.53 -44.71 -15.78
N PRO A 112 8.26 -45.91 -15.27
CA PRO A 112 9.21 -46.61 -14.40
C PRO A 112 10.57 -46.78 -15.10
N THR A 113 11.64 -46.66 -14.35
CA THR A 113 13.03 -46.80 -14.87
C THR A 113 13.29 -48.21 -15.42
N ALA A 114 12.64 -49.22 -14.87
CA ALA A 114 12.65 -50.60 -15.36
C ALA A 114 11.34 -51.32 -15.05
N LEU A 115 10.89 -52.15 -15.98
CA LEU A 115 9.75 -53.05 -15.83
C LEU A 115 10.26 -54.46 -15.58
N ARG A 116 9.60 -55.21 -14.68
CA ARG A 116 9.97 -56.59 -14.35
C ARG A 116 9.25 -57.56 -15.28
N THR A 117 10.01 -58.35 -15.99
CA THR A 117 9.49 -59.42 -16.89
C THR A 117 9.36 -60.76 -16.20
N ASP A 118 9.98 -60.93 -15.03
CA ASP A 118 10.03 -62.11 -14.22
C ASP A 118 8.93 -62.21 -13.15
N ALA A 119 8.10 -61.17 -13.01
CA ALA A 119 7.08 -61.07 -12.00
C ALA A 119 5.71 -60.70 -12.59
N LYS A 120 4.64 -61.22 -11.96
CA LYS A 120 3.28 -60.76 -12.25
C LYS A 120 3.05 -59.37 -11.64
N ALA A 121 2.27 -58.59 -12.33
CA ALA A 121 1.88 -57.23 -11.87
C ALA A 121 0.37 -56.99 -12.09
N ASN A 122 -0.20 -56.12 -11.29
CA ASN A 122 -1.50 -55.52 -11.53
C ASN A 122 -1.28 -54.16 -12.21
N VAL A 123 -1.94 -53.93 -13.34
CA VAL A 123 -1.70 -52.72 -14.17
C VAL A 123 -2.96 -51.88 -14.23
N SER A 124 -2.84 -50.65 -13.80
CA SER A 124 -3.95 -49.68 -13.68
C SER A 124 -3.94 -48.62 -14.78
N GLY A 125 -5.11 -48.31 -15.32
CA GLY A 125 -5.30 -47.27 -16.34
C GLY A 125 -6.73 -47.23 -16.85
N PHE A 126 -7.00 -46.47 -17.88
CA PHE A 126 -8.30 -46.52 -18.56
C PHE A 126 -8.18 -47.31 -19.88
N VAL A 127 -9.27 -47.98 -20.25
CA VAL A 127 -9.34 -48.75 -21.48
C VAL A 127 -9.55 -47.79 -22.66
N MET A 128 -8.77 -47.96 -23.71
CA MET A 128 -8.88 -47.22 -24.97
C MET A 128 -8.90 -48.16 -26.17
N GLU A 129 -9.74 -47.85 -27.14
CA GLU A 129 -9.73 -48.54 -28.45
C GLU A 129 -8.71 -47.84 -29.37
N TYR A 130 -7.92 -48.63 -30.06
CA TYR A 130 -7.01 -48.15 -31.10
C TYR A 130 -7.29 -48.94 -32.40
N ILE A 131 -7.49 -48.21 -33.49
CA ILE A 131 -7.66 -48.77 -34.85
C ILE A 131 -6.41 -48.42 -35.64
N ASN A 132 -5.71 -49.43 -36.10
CA ASN A 132 -4.50 -49.28 -36.91
C ASN A 132 -4.82 -48.93 -38.38
N GLN A 133 -3.78 -48.71 -39.18
CA GLN A 133 -3.94 -48.40 -40.62
C GLN A 133 -4.55 -49.55 -41.43
N SER A 134 -4.49 -50.79 -40.95
CA SER A 134 -5.10 -51.96 -41.56
C SER A 134 -6.55 -52.18 -41.10
N ASN A 135 -7.13 -51.24 -40.36
CA ASN A 135 -8.47 -51.30 -39.78
C ASN A 135 -8.66 -52.42 -38.72
N GLU A 136 -7.55 -52.85 -38.12
CA GLU A 136 -7.61 -53.81 -36.98
C GLU A 136 -7.78 -53.07 -35.68
N LYS A 137 -8.71 -53.53 -34.86
CA LYS A 137 -9.04 -52.98 -33.54
C LYS A 137 -8.21 -53.66 -32.45
N THR A 138 -7.66 -52.87 -31.55
CA THR A 138 -6.99 -53.38 -30.35
C THR A 138 -7.39 -52.55 -29.14
N LEU A 139 -7.50 -53.19 -27.99
CA LEU A 139 -7.70 -52.47 -26.73
C LEU A 139 -6.37 -52.21 -26.06
N GLN A 140 -6.21 -51.02 -25.55
CA GLN A 140 -5.01 -50.54 -24.86
C GLN A 140 -5.38 -50.05 -23.49
N ILE A 141 -4.47 -50.20 -22.53
CA ILE A 141 -4.57 -49.56 -21.21
C ILE A 141 -3.67 -48.34 -21.21
N ILE A 142 -4.29 -47.22 -20.89
CA ILE A 142 -3.59 -45.91 -20.81
C ILE A 142 -3.34 -45.61 -19.34
N PRO A 143 -2.10 -45.68 -18.87
CA PRO A 143 -1.76 -45.32 -17.49
C PRO A 143 -2.06 -43.84 -17.21
N ILE A 144 -2.59 -43.56 -16.02
CA ILE A 144 -2.95 -42.21 -15.58
C ILE A 144 -2.00 -41.67 -14.51
N THR A 145 -1.22 -42.55 -13.88
CA THR A 145 -0.21 -42.21 -12.87
C THR A 145 1.08 -42.99 -13.15
N SER A 146 2.18 -42.55 -12.55
CA SER A 146 3.49 -43.21 -12.69
C SER A 146 3.59 -44.56 -12.01
N ASP A 147 2.70 -44.85 -11.08
CA ASP A 147 2.62 -46.10 -10.30
C ASP A 147 1.61 -47.09 -10.87
N PHE A 148 1.42 -47.10 -12.17
CA PHE A 148 0.44 -47.91 -12.87
C PHE A 148 0.70 -49.42 -12.79
N ALA A 149 1.89 -49.86 -12.35
CA ALA A 149 2.27 -51.27 -12.27
C ALA A 149 2.60 -51.67 -10.82
N ALA A 150 1.69 -52.42 -10.18
CA ALA A 150 1.90 -53.00 -8.85
C ALA A 150 2.30 -54.50 -8.99
N TYR A 151 3.55 -54.85 -8.69
CA TYR A 151 4.06 -56.21 -8.84
C TYR A 151 3.52 -57.14 -7.76
N ILE A 152 3.17 -58.39 -8.19
CA ILE A 152 2.74 -59.46 -7.30
C ILE A 152 3.98 -60.22 -6.80
N PRO A 153 4.09 -60.55 -5.49
CA PRO A 153 5.22 -61.30 -4.95
C PRO A 153 5.37 -62.71 -5.60
N GLN A 154 6.64 -63.17 -5.76
CA GLN A 154 6.94 -64.50 -6.31
C GLN A 154 6.81 -65.60 -5.24
N GLU A 155 6.55 -66.84 -5.68
CA GLU A 155 6.61 -68.01 -4.78
C GLU A 155 7.98 -68.10 -4.11
N ASN A 156 8.01 -68.48 -2.83
CA ASN A 156 9.18 -68.54 -1.93
C ASN A 156 9.82 -67.15 -1.58
N THR A 157 9.14 -66.07 -1.85
CA THR A 157 9.53 -64.72 -1.39
C THR A 157 8.56 -64.33 -0.28
N LEU A 158 9.05 -63.80 0.85
CA LEU A 158 8.18 -63.24 1.88
C LEU A 158 7.41 -62.08 1.27
N GLN A 159 6.11 -62.03 1.56
CA GLN A 159 5.19 -61.19 0.79
C GLN A 159 5.26 -59.72 1.13
N ASN A 160 5.78 -59.39 2.34
CA ASN A 160 5.83 -58.02 2.85
C ASN A 160 6.83 -57.90 4.00
N ILE A 161 7.03 -56.66 4.48
CA ILE A 161 7.92 -56.36 5.60
C ILE A 161 7.44 -57.03 6.90
N ALA A 162 6.13 -57.08 7.18
CA ALA A 162 5.63 -57.71 8.42
C ALA A 162 6.01 -59.18 8.50
N GLU A 163 5.91 -59.95 7.40
CA GLU A 163 6.36 -61.34 7.35
C GLU A 163 7.85 -61.47 7.63
N PHE A 164 8.68 -60.55 7.11
CA PHE A 164 10.11 -60.52 7.35
C PHE A 164 10.41 -60.25 8.83
N LEU A 165 9.74 -59.26 9.42
CA LEU A 165 9.89 -58.90 10.84
C LEU A 165 9.40 -59.99 11.79
N ALA A 166 8.39 -60.74 11.39
CA ALA A 166 7.90 -61.89 12.14
C ALA A 166 8.84 -63.11 12.03
N ALA A 167 9.37 -63.39 10.83
CA ALA A 167 10.25 -64.53 10.57
C ALA A 167 11.67 -64.35 11.13
N LYS A 168 12.19 -63.11 11.18
CA LYS A 168 13.54 -62.75 11.63
C LYS A 168 14.62 -63.66 11.07
N PRO A 169 14.73 -63.85 9.73
CA PRO A 169 15.61 -64.82 9.11
C PRO A 169 17.08 -64.54 9.39
N THR A 170 17.83 -65.58 9.80
CA THR A 170 19.27 -65.55 10.01
C THR A 170 20.07 -65.84 8.73
N GLU A 171 19.39 -66.41 7.75
CA GLU A 171 19.96 -66.68 6.41
C GLU A 171 19.39 -65.70 5.39
N PRO A 172 20.13 -65.41 4.28
CA PRO A 172 19.65 -64.52 3.22
C PRO A 172 18.27 -64.93 2.71
N THR A 173 17.29 -64.05 2.86
CA THR A 173 15.90 -64.31 2.53
C THR A 173 15.38 -63.22 1.63
N LYS A 174 14.59 -63.57 0.62
CA LYS A 174 13.95 -62.61 -0.29
C LYS A 174 12.67 -62.05 0.32
N VAL A 175 12.52 -60.74 0.21
CA VAL A 175 11.34 -60.00 0.66
C VAL A 175 10.81 -59.18 -0.51
N GLN A 176 9.55 -59.31 -0.79
CA GLN A 176 8.87 -58.50 -1.79
C GLN A 176 8.51 -57.12 -1.19
N LEU A 177 9.03 -56.08 -1.79
CA LEU A 177 8.57 -54.72 -1.57
C LEU A 177 7.61 -54.37 -2.70
N ALA A 178 6.33 -54.33 -2.42
CA ALA A 178 5.32 -53.94 -3.39
C ALA A 178 4.94 -52.51 -3.18
N ASN A 179 5.45 -51.58 -4.02
CA ASN A 179 5.11 -50.15 -3.98
C ASN A 179 5.42 -49.50 -2.61
N ALA A 180 6.52 -49.93 -1.97
CA ALA A 180 6.91 -49.45 -0.64
C ALA A 180 7.34 -47.97 -0.67
N LEU A 181 6.86 -47.19 0.29
CA LEU A 181 7.28 -45.78 0.49
C LEU A 181 8.76 -45.73 0.88
N VAL A 182 9.50 -44.83 0.27
CA VAL A 182 10.89 -44.53 0.64
C VAL A 182 10.92 -43.26 1.51
N TYR A 183 11.28 -43.42 2.78
CA TYR A 183 11.35 -42.30 3.71
C TYR A 183 12.67 -41.56 3.65
N GLY A 184 13.74 -42.19 3.24
CA GLY A 184 15.06 -41.57 3.08
C GLY A 184 16.12 -42.52 2.63
N ASN A 185 17.22 -41.97 2.10
CA ASN A 185 18.40 -42.69 1.66
C ASN A 185 19.64 -41.96 2.15
N VAL A 186 20.35 -42.55 3.09
CA VAL A 186 21.56 -42.01 3.66
C VAL A 186 22.77 -42.69 2.99
N GLU A 187 23.56 -41.94 2.23
CA GLU A 187 24.78 -42.36 1.53
C GLU A 187 24.64 -43.57 0.59
N ASN A 188 23.42 -43.93 0.17
CA ASN A 188 23.13 -45.15 -0.58
C ASN A 188 23.47 -46.46 0.17
N LYS A 189 23.54 -46.40 1.49
CA LYS A 189 23.81 -47.53 2.37
C LYS A 189 22.69 -47.84 3.32
N ASN A 190 21.88 -46.84 3.63
CA ASN A 190 20.76 -46.92 4.55
C ASN A 190 19.51 -46.33 3.88
N ILE A 191 18.57 -47.20 3.49
CA ILE A 191 17.32 -46.80 2.88
C ILE A 191 16.16 -47.22 3.78
N TYR A 192 15.37 -46.26 4.25
CA TYR A 192 14.21 -46.53 5.10
C TYR A 192 12.97 -46.70 4.22
N VAL A 193 12.36 -47.89 4.30
CA VAL A 193 11.20 -48.24 3.48
C VAL A 193 10.02 -48.72 4.34
N TYR A 194 8.81 -48.31 3.94
CA TYR A 194 7.56 -48.71 4.58
C TYR A 194 6.55 -49.21 3.52
N ASP A 195 6.03 -50.42 3.65
CA ASP A 195 5.14 -51.04 2.67
C ASP A 195 3.66 -51.06 3.10
N GLY A 196 3.31 -50.40 4.21
CA GLY A 196 1.98 -50.43 4.81
C GLY A 196 1.81 -51.50 5.87
N THR A 197 2.65 -52.51 5.89
CA THR A 197 2.63 -53.63 6.87
C THR A 197 3.71 -53.47 7.94
N GLY A 198 4.81 -52.80 7.60
CA GLY A 198 5.93 -52.54 8.49
C GLY A 198 6.98 -51.64 7.89
N MET A 199 7.95 -51.25 8.70
CA MET A 199 9.12 -50.50 8.28
C MET A 199 10.40 -51.32 8.48
N VAL A 200 11.31 -51.23 7.53
CA VAL A 200 12.63 -51.80 7.66
C VAL A 200 13.68 -50.87 7.06
N GLN A 201 14.87 -50.86 7.63
CA GLN A 201 16.01 -50.20 7.04
C GLN A 201 16.78 -51.19 6.15
N LEU A 202 16.82 -50.92 4.86
CA LEU A 202 17.70 -51.66 3.94
C LEU A 202 19.12 -51.18 4.19
N TYR A 203 19.94 -52.02 4.75
CA TYR A 203 21.32 -51.70 5.15
C TYR A 203 22.33 -52.53 4.38
N ASN A 204 23.26 -51.85 3.72
CA ASN A 204 24.43 -52.49 3.12
C ASN A 204 25.68 -51.63 3.31
N SER A 205 26.62 -52.12 4.09
CA SER A 205 27.87 -51.42 4.41
C SER A 205 28.94 -51.51 3.32
N THR A 206 28.87 -52.58 2.49
CA THR A 206 29.88 -52.89 1.46
C THR A 206 29.46 -52.43 0.07
N ASP A 207 28.29 -52.82 -0.36
CA ASP A 207 27.76 -52.52 -1.69
C ASP A 207 26.71 -51.36 -1.59
N LYS A 208 26.87 -50.34 -2.41
CA LYS A 208 25.89 -49.26 -2.45
C LYS A 208 24.59 -49.72 -3.09
N LEU A 209 23.48 -49.37 -2.46
CA LEU A 209 22.15 -49.51 -3.03
C LEU A 209 21.95 -48.44 -4.13
N PRO A 210 20.98 -48.60 -5.06
CA PRO A 210 20.75 -47.65 -6.12
C PRO A 210 20.46 -46.25 -5.63
N ALA A 211 21.06 -45.23 -6.26
CA ALA A 211 20.97 -43.85 -5.85
C ALA A 211 19.64 -43.14 -6.21
N ASP A 212 18.85 -43.78 -7.07
CA ASP A 212 17.51 -43.32 -7.48
C ASP A 212 16.40 -43.66 -6.47
N ILE A 213 16.70 -44.52 -5.47
CA ILE A 213 15.79 -44.87 -4.38
C ILE A 213 15.91 -43.76 -3.32
N VAL A 214 15.06 -42.74 -3.43
CA VAL A 214 15.14 -41.51 -2.58
C VAL A 214 13.80 -41.15 -1.99
N TYR A 215 13.76 -40.27 -1.02
CA TYR A 215 12.53 -39.70 -0.50
C TYR A 215 11.61 -39.19 -1.62
N GLY A 216 10.31 -39.43 -1.49
CA GLY A 216 9.32 -39.08 -2.50
C GLY A 216 9.19 -40.08 -3.62
N THR A 217 9.78 -41.28 -3.44
CA THR A 217 9.61 -42.39 -4.36
C THR A 217 8.95 -43.60 -3.69
N ARG A 218 8.45 -44.52 -4.51
CA ARG A 218 7.98 -45.84 -4.14
C ARG A 218 8.85 -46.88 -4.80
N LEU A 219 9.26 -47.84 -4.02
CA LEU A 219 10.10 -48.94 -4.47
C LEU A 219 9.26 -50.24 -4.66
N THR A 220 9.32 -50.80 -5.85
CA THR A 220 8.85 -52.14 -6.12
C THR A 220 10.05 -53.02 -6.50
N ALA A 221 10.38 -53.95 -5.64
CA ALA A 221 11.58 -54.77 -5.79
C ALA A 221 11.48 -56.06 -4.96
N VAL A 222 12.25 -57.06 -5.32
CA VAL A 222 12.61 -58.14 -4.39
C VAL A 222 13.97 -57.82 -3.79
N VAL A 223 14.03 -57.73 -2.49
CA VAL A 223 15.28 -57.43 -1.74
C VAL A 223 15.67 -58.69 -0.95
N GLU A 224 16.92 -59.10 -1.09
CA GLU A 224 17.50 -60.23 -0.35
C GLU A 224 18.43 -59.69 0.75
N GLY A 225 18.34 -60.26 1.93
CA GLY A 225 19.21 -59.93 3.05
C GLY A 225 18.87 -60.78 4.29
N THR A 226 19.55 -60.51 5.39
CA THR A 226 19.34 -61.16 6.68
C THR A 226 18.68 -60.19 7.68
N TYR A 227 17.97 -60.69 8.66
CA TYR A 227 17.43 -59.87 9.72
C TYR A 227 18.55 -59.36 10.65
N GLY A 228 18.44 -58.11 11.04
CA GLY A 228 19.26 -57.52 12.08
C GLY A 228 18.44 -56.51 12.88
N CYS A 229 18.92 -56.17 14.07
CA CYS A 229 18.36 -55.11 14.88
C CYS A 229 19.50 -54.27 15.44
N SER A 230 19.39 -52.97 15.31
CA SER A 230 20.35 -51.99 15.86
C SER A 230 19.61 -50.89 16.55
N ARG A 231 19.84 -50.73 17.87
CA ARG A 231 19.19 -49.73 18.70
C ARG A 231 17.65 -49.72 18.55
N GLY A 232 17.07 -50.94 18.52
CA GLY A 232 15.61 -51.07 18.37
C GLY A 232 15.07 -50.88 16.95
N GLN A 233 15.94 -50.62 15.97
CA GLN A 233 15.55 -50.49 14.56
C GLN A 233 15.77 -51.80 13.86
N ASP A 234 14.75 -52.25 13.14
CA ASP A 234 14.80 -53.47 12.32
C ASP A 234 15.51 -53.22 11.00
N LEU A 235 16.46 -54.06 10.70
CA LEU A 235 17.32 -53.98 9.53
C LEU A 235 17.13 -55.21 8.62
N LEU A 236 17.07 -55.00 7.33
CA LEU A 236 17.41 -56.01 6.35
C LEU A 236 18.89 -55.77 5.99
N LYS A 237 19.76 -56.53 6.66
CA LYS A 237 21.22 -56.45 6.56
C LYS A 237 21.75 -57.07 5.28
N ASP A 238 22.84 -56.53 4.77
CA ASP A 238 23.48 -56.91 3.52
C ASP A 238 22.50 -56.90 2.34
N ALA A 239 21.57 -55.93 2.41
CA ALA A 239 20.46 -55.77 1.48
C ALA A 239 20.95 -55.68 0.03
N LYS A 240 20.41 -56.53 -0.84
CA LYS A 240 20.67 -56.55 -2.28
C LYS A 240 19.37 -56.65 -3.04
N LEU A 241 19.20 -55.81 -4.07
CA LEU A 241 18.08 -55.95 -5.00
C LEU A 241 18.36 -57.21 -5.90
N THR A 242 17.37 -58.09 -5.99
CA THR A 242 17.43 -59.28 -6.82
C THR A 242 16.46 -59.14 -7.98
N GLY A 243 16.98 -59.25 -9.21
CA GLY A 243 16.19 -59.02 -10.41
C GLY A 243 15.98 -57.54 -10.74
N GLU A 244 14.98 -57.28 -11.55
CA GLU A 244 14.61 -55.89 -11.92
C GLU A 244 13.85 -55.22 -10.77
N TYR A 245 14.05 -53.90 -10.63
CA TYR A 245 13.30 -53.09 -9.68
C TYR A 245 12.70 -51.90 -10.39
N ALA A 246 11.65 -51.34 -9.80
CA ALA A 246 11.02 -50.12 -10.29
C ALA A 246 10.96 -49.07 -9.19
N VAL A 247 11.37 -47.86 -9.53
CA VAL A 247 11.24 -46.66 -8.70
C VAL A 247 10.27 -45.71 -9.38
N THR A 248 9.17 -45.44 -8.72
CA THR A 248 8.17 -44.46 -9.23
C THR A 248 8.11 -43.25 -8.33
N LYS A 249 8.02 -42.06 -8.92
CA LYS A 249 7.79 -40.84 -8.11
C LYS A 249 6.36 -40.88 -7.59
N THR A 250 6.19 -40.65 -6.29
CA THR A 250 4.86 -40.45 -5.75
C THR A 250 4.43 -38.98 -5.94
N THR A 251 3.23 -38.80 -6.50
CA THR A 251 2.60 -37.49 -6.67
C THR A 251 1.75 -37.09 -5.48
N THR A 252 1.43 -38.09 -4.62
CA THR A 252 0.68 -37.87 -3.38
C THR A 252 1.64 -37.72 -2.20
N PRO A 253 1.50 -36.71 -1.34
CA PRO A 253 2.22 -36.68 -0.08
C PRO A 253 1.93 -37.96 0.71
N TYR A 254 2.92 -38.43 1.46
CA TYR A 254 2.69 -39.51 2.39
C TYR A 254 1.61 -39.13 3.39
N GLU A 255 0.53 -39.88 3.49
CA GLU A 255 -0.52 -39.62 4.46
C GLU A 255 0.05 -39.73 5.86
N ALA A 256 -0.11 -38.68 6.66
CA ALA A 256 0.30 -38.66 8.06
C ALA A 256 -0.92 -38.58 8.96
N LYS A 257 -0.99 -39.48 9.93
CA LYS A 257 -2.05 -39.47 10.93
C LYS A 257 -1.82 -38.35 11.90
N GLU A 258 -2.78 -37.47 12.07
CA GLU A 258 -2.74 -36.45 13.13
C GLU A 258 -2.92 -37.10 14.50
N ILE A 259 -2.03 -36.77 15.46
CA ILE A 259 -1.96 -37.45 16.74
C ILE A 259 -1.39 -36.51 17.81
N LYS A 260 -1.74 -36.69 19.06
CA LYS A 260 -1.10 -36.00 20.19
C LYS A 260 0.19 -36.70 20.59
N ALA A 261 1.12 -35.99 21.19
CA ALA A 261 2.39 -36.53 21.64
C ALA A 261 2.20 -37.75 22.61
N ALA A 262 1.21 -37.66 23.51
CA ALA A 262 0.89 -38.72 24.47
C ALA A 262 0.36 -40.03 23.85
N ASP A 263 -0.19 -39.93 22.64
CA ASP A 263 -0.82 -41.09 21.96
C ASP A 263 0.13 -41.80 20.98
N VAL A 264 1.37 -41.31 20.82
CA VAL A 264 2.39 -41.94 19.99
C VAL A 264 2.90 -43.21 20.70
N THR A 265 2.81 -44.34 20.06
CA THR A 265 3.19 -45.65 20.65
C THR A 265 4.22 -46.39 19.79
N ALA A 266 4.91 -47.37 20.37
CA ALA A 266 5.88 -48.19 19.67
C ALA A 266 5.29 -48.98 18.49
N GLU A 267 4.01 -49.35 18.56
CA GLU A 267 3.27 -50.03 17.49
C GLU A 267 3.10 -49.18 16.20
N MET A 268 3.34 -47.85 16.35
CA MET A 268 3.31 -46.91 15.22
C MET A 268 4.66 -46.82 14.49
N THR A 269 5.66 -47.63 14.89
CA THR A 269 6.96 -47.59 14.21
C THR A 269 6.79 -47.76 12.70
N GLY A 270 7.38 -46.82 11.93
CA GLY A 270 7.28 -46.74 10.48
C GLY A 270 6.06 -45.97 9.96
N GLN A 271 5.07 -45.67 10.80
CA GLN A 271 3.91 -44.88 10.34
C GLN A 271 4.26 -43.39 10.31
N MET A 272 3.79 -42.71 9.27
CA MET A 272 3.84 -41.25 9.19
C MET A 272 2.80 -40.66 10.13
N VAL A 273 3.26 -39.76 10.95
CA VAL A 273 2.40 -38.99 11.88
C VAL A 273 2.64 -37.47 11.74
N THR A 274 1.63 -36.72 12.10
CA THR A 274 1.78 -35.30 12.43
C THR A 274 1.44 -35.15 13.90
N VAL A 275 2.45 -34.92 14.74
CA VAL A 275 2.28 -34.69 16.17
C VAL A 275 1.82 -33.26 16.37
N MET A 276 0.59 -33.11 16.89
CA MET A 276 -0.12 -31.85 16.95
C MET A 276 0.17 -31.07 18.24
N GLY A 277 0.28 -29.74 18.12
CA GLY A 277 0.26 -28.82 19.24
C GLY A 277 1.43 -28.91 20.21
N VAL A 278 2.59 -29.37 19.77
CA VAL A 278 3.82 -29.50 20.57
C VAL A 278 4.63 -28.20 20.60
N THR A 279 5.48 -28.04 21.62
CA THR A 279 6.47 -26.96 21.68
C THR A 279 7.87 -27.53 21.64
N PHE A 280 8.77 -26.91 20.91
CA PHE A 280 10.19 -27.23 20.93
C PHE A 280 10.82 -26.78 22.24
N GLN A 281 11.66 -27.63 22.83
CA GLN A 281 12.33 -27.35 24.09
C GLN A 281 13.70 -26.67 23.90
N SER A 282 14.17 -26.56 22.68
CA SER A 282 15.38 -25.84 22.28
C SER A 282 15.17 -25.24 20.89
N ASP A 283 15.84 -24.11 20.65
CA ASP A 283 15.85 -23.44 19.34
C ASP A 283 16.81 -24.11 18.33
N LYS A 284 17.58 -25.12 18.77
CA LYS A 284 18.58 -25.82 17.93
C LYS A 284 18.60 -27.31 18.24
N LEU A 285 19.11 -28.07 17.26
CA LEU A 285 19.44 -29.47 17.44
C LEU A 285 20.70 -29.63 18.31
N ASP A 286 20.67 -30.56 19.25
CA ASP A 286 21.84 -31.11 19.91
C ASP A 286 22.05 -32.55 19.46
N ALA A 287 23.22 -32.88 18.94
CA ALA A 287 23.54 -34.17 18.35
C ALA A 287 22.44 -34.71 17.39
N GLN A 288 21.96 -33.84 16.49
CA GLN A 288 20.88 -34.11 15.52
C GLN A 288 19.49 -34.33 16.16
N LYS A 289 19.31 -34.00 17.45
CA LYS A 289 18.06 -34.24 18.19
C LYS A 289 17.54 -32.96 18.84
N VAL A 290 16.22 -32.84 18.94
CA VAL A 290 15.55 -31.82 19.75
C VAL A 290 14.31 -32.43 20.41
N GLU A 291 14.07 -32.07 21.66
CA GLU A 291 12.88 -32.51 22.40
C GLU A 291 11.68 -31.63 22.03
N ILE A 292 10.52 -32.26 21.85
CA ILE A 292 9.21 -31.61 21.70
C ILE A 292 8.27 -32.09 22.78
N LYS A 293 7.40 -31.22 23.31
CA LYS A 293 6.47 -31.52 24.41
C LYS A 293 5.05 -31.04 24.15
N ASP A 294 4.08 -31.83 24.67
CA ASP A 294 2.70 -31.41 24.88
C ASP A 294 2.34 -31.77 26.33
N GLY A 295 2.37 -30.77 27.23
CA GLY A 295 2.30 -30.98 28.68
C GLY A 295 3.44 -31.86 29.19
N GLU A 296 3.09 -32.98 29.85
CA GLU A 296 4.06 -33.96 30.39
C GLU A 296 4.58 -34.92 29.29
N ALA A 297 3.90 -35.03 28.17
CA ALA A 297 4.30 -35.94 27.10
C ALA A 297 5.47 -35.36 26.29
N ALA A 298 6.55 -36.11 26.23
CA ALA A 298 7.77 -35.71 25.54
C ALA A 298 8.13 -36.72 24.43
N LEU A 299 8.54 -36.21 23.27
CA LEU A 299 9.08 -36.96 22.15
C LEU A 299 10.37 -36.32 21.66
N THR A 300 11.20 -37.08 20.99
CA THR A 300 12.43 -36.59 20.37
C THR A 300 12.26 -36.49 18.87
N VAL A 301 12.46 -35.31 18.30
CA VAL A 301 12.70 -35.18 16.85
C VAL A 301 14.17 -35.48 16.60
N HIS A 302 14.45 -36.43 15.69
CA HIS A 302 15.81 -36.88 15.38
C HIS A 302 16.04 -36.82 13.86
N ASN A 303 17.02 -36.04 13.44
CA ASN A 303 17.45 -35.97 12.05
C ASN A 303 18.29 -37.19 11.63
N ALA A 304 17.71 -38.38 11.72
CA ALA A 304 18.39 -39.63 11.37
C ALA A 304 18.67 -39.80 9.87
N LEU A 305 17.99 -39.00 9.03
CA LEU A 305 18.15 -39.00 7.58
C LEU A 305 19.18 -38.01 7.08
N ASP A 306 19.79 -37.23 7.96
CA ASP A 306 20.76 -36.18 7.65
C ASP A 306 20.25 -35.19 6.56
N ILE A 307 18.97 -34.85 6.64
CA ILE A 307 18.34 -33.87 5.74
C ILE A 307 18.63 -32.45 6.21
N ALA A 308 18.60 -31.50 5.28
CA ALA A 308 18.63 -30.09 5.65
C ALA A 308 17.40 -29.74 6.50
N LEU A 309 17.59 -29.21 7.69
CA LEU A 309 16.55 -28.75 8.60
C LEU A 309 16.67 -27.25 8.83
N PRO A 310 15.62 -26.58 9.35
CA PRO A 310 15.71 -25.19 9.80
C PRO A 310 16.86 -25.00 10.79
N GLU A 311 17.59 -23.91 10.65
CA GLU A 311 18.72 -23.58 11.58
C GLU A 311 18.24 -23.30 12.99
N THR A 312 17.01 -22.81 13.14
CA THR A 312 16.40 -22.48 14.43
C THR A 312 14.93 -22.89 14.48
N PHE A 313 14.46 -23.25 15.69
CA PHE A 313 13.08 -23.57 16.01
C PHE A 313 12.48 -22.51 16.92
N VAL A 314 11.18 -22.26 16.80
CA VAL A 314 10.45 -21.36 17.70
C VAL A 314 10.02 -22.14 18.92
N THR A 315 10.47 -21.74 20.11
CA THR A 315 10.25 -22.48 21.37
C THR A 315 8.99 -22.03 22.13
N ASP A 316 8.48 -20.84 21.85
CA ASP A 316 7.33 -20.23 22.54
C ASP A 316 6.02 -20.31 21.72
N GLN A 317 6.02 -21.12 20.69
CA GLN A 317 4.85 -21.31 19.81
C GLN A 317 4.55 -22.79 19.61
N LYS A 318 3.26 -23.13 19.62
CA LYS A 318 2.82 -24.49 19.29
C LYS A 318 3.10 -24.79 17.82
N ALA A 319 3.51 -26.00 17.57
CA ALA A 319 3.84 -26.51 16.25
C ALA A 319 3.26 -27.90 16.04
N ASN A 320 3.00 -28.22 14.79
CA ASN A 320 2.66 -29.57 14.34
C ASN A 320 3.91 -30.13 13.66
N VAL A 321 4.37 -31.26 14.16
CA VAL A 321 5.64 -31.87 13.74
C VAL A 321 5.37 -33.15 12.99
N ARG A 322 5.80 -33.21 11.73
CA ARG A 322 5.56 -34.33 10.81
C ARG A 322 6.80 -35.18 10.61
N GLY A 323 6.63 -36.47 10.73
CA GLY A 323 7.68 -37.45 10.47
C GLY A 323 7.18 -38.86 10.67
N PHE A 324 8.02 -39.84 10.46
CA PHE A 324 7.66 -41.22 10.82
C PHE A 324 8.13 -41.53 12.24
N VAL A 325 7.37 -42.43 12.91
CA VAL A 325 7.72 -42.87 14.25
C VAL A 325 8.85 -43.91 14.17
N MET A 326 9.86 -43.73 15.01
CA MET A 326 10.97 -44.67 15.14
C MET A 326 11.25 -44.94 16.62
N GLN A 327 11.58 -46.17 16.94
CA GLN A 327 12.01 -46.56 18.27
C GLN A 327 13.53 -46.50 18.37
N ASP A 328 14.05 -45.91 19.42
CA ASP A 328 15.50 -45.91 19.76
C ASP A 328 15.68 -46.64 21.09
N ASP A 329 16.41 -47.74 21.09
CA ASP A 329 16.79 -48.50 22.29
C ASP A 329 18.27 -48.25 22.59
N ASN A 330 18.50 -47.47 23.65
CA ASN A 330 19.83 -47.21 24.14
C ASN A 330 20.07 -47.95 25.45
N ASN A 331 20.71 -49.14 25.39
CA ASN A 331 21.01 -50.01 26.52
C ASN A 331 19.79 -50.36 27.40
N GLY A 332 18.66 -50.69 26.76
CA GLY A 332 17.42 -51.09 27.43
C GLY A 332 16.50 -49.91 27.78
N GLN A 333 16.93 -48.68 27.54
CA GLN A 333 16.07 -47.50 27.63
C GLN A 333 15.44 -47.22 26.24
N GLN A 334 14.19 -47.56 26.11
CA GLN A 334 13.43 -47.36 24.87
C GLN A 334 12.82 -45.97 24.85
N THR A 335 13.03 -45.24 23.78
CA THR A 335 12.44 -43.93 23.51
C THR A 335 11.81 -43.88 22.13
N LEU A 336 10.72 -43.13 21.97
CA LEU A 336 10.11 -42.89 20.69
C LEU A 336 10.61 -41.60 20.07
N GLN A 337 10.90 -41.66 18.81
CA GLN A 337 11.43 -40.51 18.03
C GLN A 337 10.54 -40.26 16.82
N ILE A 338 10.45 -38.99 16.44
CA ILE A 338 9.85 -38.54 15.17
C ILE A 338 11.00 -38.21 14.24
N ILE A 339 11.05 -38.90 13.10
CA ILE A 339 12.09 -38.74 12.08
C ILE A 339 11.52 -37.88 10.95
N PRO A 340 11.96 -36.64 10.79
CA PRO A 340 11.53 -35.80 9.68
C PRO A 340 12.04 -36.37 8.35
N VAL A 341 11.24 -36.23 7.30
CA VAL A 341 11.56 -36.75 5.95
C VAL A 341 11.77 -35.61 4.93
N SER A 342 11.45 -34.39 5.30
CA SER A 342 11.62 -33.21 4.46
C SER A 342 11.88 -31.97 5.31
N TYR A 343 12.39 -30.90 4.69
CA TYR A 343 12.58 -29.59 5.34
C TYR A 343 11.27 -29.03 5.94
N GLU A 344 10.14 -29.30 5.29
CA GLU A 344 8.80 -28.80 5.69
C GLU A 344 8.13 -29.71 6.73
N PHE A 345 8.88 -30.23 7.69
CA PHE A 345 8.34 -31.14 8.71
C PHE A 345 7.66 -30.40 9.88
N VAL A 346 7.84 -29.09 9.99
CA VAL A 346 7.26 -28.27 11.06
C VAL A 346 6.28 -27.27 10.47
N THR A 347 5.09 -27.23 11.03
CA THR A 347 4.10 -26.19 10.77
C THR A 347 3.72 -25.56 12.11
N TYR A 348 3.99 -24.28 12.29
CA TYR A 348 3.60 -23.58 13.51
C TYR A 348 2.11 -23.24 13.48
N GLU A 349 1.44 -23.45 14.61
CA GLU A 349 0.02 -23.09 14.77
C GLU A 349 -0.14 -21.58 14.67
N GLU A 350 -1.18 -21.13 13.98
CA GLU A 350 -1.49 -19.69 13.95
C GLU A 350 -1.85 -19.22 15.36
N LYS A 351 -1.13 -18.19 15.82
CA LYS A 351 -1.47 -17.53 17.08
C LYS A 351 -2.80 -16.79 16.90
N THR A 352 -3.64 -16.82 17.91
CA THR A 352 -4.89 -16.06 17.93
C THR A 352 -4.59 -14.57 17.78
N ARG A 353 -5.27 -13.86 16.89
CA ARG A 353 -5.17 -12.40 16.84
C ARG A 353 -5.82 -11.81 18.08
N PRO A 354 -5.11 -10.97 18.85
CA PRO A 354 -5.72 -10.33 20.00
C PRO A 354 -6.76 -9.29 19.55
N GLU A 355 -7.78 -9.14 20.35
CA GLU A 355 -8.76 -8.06 20.19
C GLU A 355 -8.28 -6.85 20.98
N LEU A 356 -7.89 -5.79 20.26
CA LEU A 356 -7.51 -4.51 20.85
C LEU A 356 -8.48 -3.43 20.37
N SER A 357 -8.93 -2.58 21.27
CA SER A 357 -9.71 -1.41 20.92
C SER A 357 -9.57 -0.31 21.96
N PHE A 358 -9.59 0.93 21.50
CA PHE A 358 -9.68 2.10 22.38
C PHE A 358 -11.14 2.52 22.56
N GLU A 359 -11.43 3.09 23.73
CA GLU A 359 -12.76 3.60 24.03
C GLU A 359 -13.22 4.69 23.05
N LYS A 360 -12.29 5.60 22.69
CA LYS A 360 -12.56 6.71 21.81
C LYS A 360 -11.69 6.62 20.55
N PRO A 361 -12.29 6.68 19.35
CA PRO A 361 -11.52 6.67 18.10
C PRO A 361 -10.81 8.01 17.82
N LEU A 362 -11.26 9.09 18.44
CA LEU A 362 -10.70 10.43 18.35
C LEU A 362 -10.78 11.13 19.71
N ILE A 363 -9.70 11.76 20.12
CA ILE A 363 -9.68 12.76 21.18
C ILE A 363 -9.34 14.09 20.53
N GLU A 364 -10.23 15.06 20.71
CA GLU A 364 -10.08 16.41 20.18
C GLU A 364 -9.89 17.39 21.33
N LEU A 365 -8.90 18.24 21.23
CA LEU A 365 -8.55 19.21 22.24
C LEU A 365 -8.51 20.61 21.64
N PRO A 366 -9.17 21.58 22.32
CA PRO A 366 -9.10 22.96 21.92
C PRO A 366 -7.68 23.52 22.04
N MET A 367 -7.43 24.61 21.34
CA MET A 367 -6.21 25.39 21.46
C MET A 367 -5.95 25.78 22.94
N GLY A 368 -4.72 25.55 23.41
CA GLY A 368 -4.29 25.89 24.77
C GLY A 368 -4.31 24.73 25.76
N GLU A 369 -4.91 23.59 25.45
CA GLU A 369 -4.80 22.38 26.24
C GLU A 369 -3.42 21.74 26.02
N THR A 370 -2.85 21.16 27.08
CA THR A 370 -1.45 20.67 27.06
C THR A 370 -1.28 19.19 27.26
N ALA A 371 -2.29 18.51 27.81
CA ALA A 371 -2.24 17.08 28.08
C ALA A 371 -3.64 16.44 28.10
N VAL A 372 -3.70 15.15 27.79
CA VAL A 372 -4.92 14.32 27.92
C VAL A 372 -4.64 13.10 28.76
N SER A 373 -5.67 12.68 29.50
CA SER A 373 -5.66 11.38 30.15
C SER A 373 -5.52 10.26 29.12
N ALA A 374 -4.96 9.14 29.54
CA ALA A 374 -4.90 7.95 28.70
C ALA A 374 -6.29 7.55 28.21
N ASN A 375 -6.39 7.21 26.93
CA ASN A 375 -7.59 6.60 26.37
C ASN A 375 -7.64 5.13 26.81
N ALA A 376 -8.76 4.68 27.37
CA ALA A 376 -8.86 3.33 27.87
C ALA A 376 -8.68 2.31 26.73
N LEU A 377 -7.69 1.42 26.86
CA LEU A 377 -7.43 0.32 25.96
C LEU A 377 -8.09 -0.95 26.51
N THR A 378 -8.91 -1.60 25.71
CA THR A 378 -9.34 -2.97 25.94
C THR A 378 -8.40 -3.89 25.15
N CYS A 379 -7.81 -4.88 25.82
CA CYS A 379 -6.93 -5.87 25.24
C CYS A 379 -7.17 -7.22 25.92
N ASN A 380 -7.37 -8.29 25.14
CA ASN A 380 -7.51 -9.65 25.66
C ASN A 380 -6.21 -10.47 25.60
N SER A 381 -5.10 -9.87 25.11
CA SER A 381 -3.78 -10.49 25.13
C SER A 381 -3.09 -10.24 26.46
N ASP A 382 -2.26 -11.19 26.89
CA ASP A 382 -1.34 -11.12 28.02
C ASP A 382 0.04 -10.52 27.62
N GLY A 383 0.22 -10.14 26.36
CA GLY A 383 1.43 -9.52 25.86
C GLY A 383 1.64 -8.11 26.40
N ALA A 384 2.92 -7.75 26.62
CA ALA A 384 3.28 -6.40 27.03
C ALA A 384 2.79 -5.37 26.00
N VAL A 385 2.11 -4.33 26.49
CA VAL A 385 1.61 -3.25 25.64
C VAL A 385 2.61 -2.10 25.62
N THR A 386 2.94 -1.64 24.43
CA THR A 386 3.73 -0.42 24.18
C THR A 386 2.93 0.58 23.39
N TYR A 387 3.26 1.86 23.54
CA TYR A 387 2.58 2.94 22.83
C TYR A 387 3.56 3.72 21.96
N SER A 388 3.08 4.19 20.82
CA SER A 388 3.83 5.05 19.93
C SER A 388 2.94 6.15 19.34
N SER A 389 3.55 7.27 18.96
CA SER A 389 2.91 8.36 18.22
C SER A 389 3.41 8.36 16.78
N SER A 390 2.50 8.64 15.84
CA SER A 390 2.88 8.82 14.44
C SER A 390 3.61 10.13 14.16
N ASP A 391 3.45 11.11 15.07
CA ASP A 391 4.09 12.42 14.98
C ASP A 391 4.39 12.97 16.37
N GLU A 392 5.63 12.83 16.80
CA GLU A 392 6.10 13.34 18.07
C GLU A 392 6.22 14.87 18.11
N GLY A 393 6.20 15.54 16.95
CA GLY A 393 6.10 16.99 16.84
C GLY A 393 4.70 17.51 17.18
N VAL A 394 3.67 16.66 17.11
CA VAL A 394 2.29 16.97 17.51
C VAL A 394 2.03 16.47 18.93
N ALA A 395 2.31 15.20 19.19
CA ALA A 395 2.02 14.57 20.47
C ALA A 395 3.03 13.47 20.81
N THR A 396 3.49 13.43 22.06
CA THR A 396 4.20 12.30 22.61
C THR A 396 3.27 11.45 23.48
N VAL A 397 3.58 10.15 23.64
CA VAL A 397 2.79 9.24 24.46
C VAL A 397 3.69 8.53 25.48
N ALA A 398 3.26 8.49 26.73
CA ALA A 398 3.95 7.78 27.81
C ALA A 398 3.60 6.29 27.82
N GLN A 399 4.35 5.51 28.61
CA GLN A 399 4.14 4.06 28.72
C GLN A 399 2.77 3.67 29.31
N ASP A 400 2.12 4.56 30.04
CA ASP A 400 0.75 4.38 30.56
C ASP A 400 -0.35 4.83 29.58
N GLY A 401 0.03 5.27 28.37
CA GLY A 401 -0.88 5.77 27.36
C GLY A 401 -1.28 7.24 27.52
N THR A 402 -0.71 7.96 28.50
CA THR A 402 -0.94 9.42 28.65
C THR A 402 -0.28 10.17 27.50
N VAL A 403 -1.05 11.05 26.84
CA VAL A 403 -0.56 11.85 25.71
C VAL A 403 -0.24 13.27 26.16
N THR A 404 0.91 13.77 25.74
CA THR A 404 1.36 15.15 26.00
C THR A 404 1.44 15.93 24.68
N PHE A 405 0.84 17.12 24.66
CA PHE A 405 0.90 18.06 23.55
C PHE A 405 2.33 18.56 23.32
N VAL A 406 2.71 18.66 22.07
CA VAL A 406 3.96 19.26 21.60
C VAL A 406 3.67 20.37 20.58
N GLY A 407 2.77 20.11 19.63
CA GLY A 407 2.35 21.07 18.62
C GLY A 407 0.93 20.80 18.11
N CYS A 408 0.32 21.82 17.47
CA CYS A 408 -1.00 21.67 16.87
C CYS A 408 -0.96 20.70 15.67
N GLY A 409 -2.03 19.96 15.47
CA GLY A 409 -2.15 19.01 14.37
C GLY A 409 -2.79 17.68 14.78
N LEU A 410 -2.62 16.69 13.95
CA LEU A 410 -3.18 15.35 14.10
C LEU A 410 -2.06 14.33 14.29
N ALA A 411 -2.11 13.58 15.38
CA ALA A 411 -1.28 12.40 15.58
C ALA A 411 -2.13 11.14 15.75
N THR A 412 -1.61 10.00 15.32
CA THR A 412 -2.19 8.68 15.60
C THR A 412 -1.39 8.03 16.73
N ILE A 413 -2.07 7.72 17.82
CA ILE A 413 -1.50 6.96 18.93
C ILE A 413 -1.81 5.49 18.68
N THR A 414 -0.78 4.66 18.66
CA THR A 414 -0.88 3.21 18.45
C THR A 414 -0.43 2.47 19.69
N ALA A 415 -1.27 1.58 20.18
CA ALA A 415 -0.90 0.56 21.14
C ALA A 415 -0.54 -0.73 20.43
N THR A 416 0.56 -1.34 20.79
CA THR A 416 1.02 -2.64 20.27
C THR A 416 1.13 -3.61 21.43
N ALA A 417 0.32 -4.68 21.40
CA ALA A 417 0.47 -5.82 22.29
C ALA A 417 1.45 -6.80 21.67
N ALA A 418 2.53 -7.09 22.37
CA ALA A 418 3.56 -8.01 21.91
C ALA A 418 2.99 -9.42 21.71
N ALA A 419 3.57 -10.17 20.78
CA ALA A 419 3.24 -11.58 20.61
C ALA A 419 3.57 -12.40 21.85
N THR A 420 2.72 -13.37 22.17
CA THR A 420 2.91 -14.33 23.29
C THR A 420 2.83 -15.76 22.77
N GLY A 421 2.83 -16.73 23.68
CA GLY A 421 2.63 -18.14 23.28
C GLY A 421 1.28 -18.38 22.60
N SER A 422 0.24 -17.66 23.01
CA SER A 422 -1.14 -17.86 22.55
C SER A 422 -1.63 -16.80 21.57
N TYR A 423 -1.05 -15.60 21.60
CA TYR A 423 -1.49 -14.48 20.77
C TYR A 423 -0.41 -14.02 19.80
N ALA A 424 -0.81 -13.69 18.59
CA ALA A 424 0.03 -12.94 17.67
C ALA A 424 0.20 -11.50 18.15
N GLU A 425 1.15 -10.75 17.60
CA GLU A 425 1.20 -9.31 17.79
C GLU A 425 -0.09 -8.68 17.29
N GLY A 426 -0.60 -7.73 18.04
CA GLY A 426 -1.80 -6.99 17.69
C GLY A 426 -1.64 -5.51 17.95
N THR A 427 -2.36 -4.71 17.16
CA THR A 427 -2.33 -3.26 17.28
C THR A 427 -3.72 -2.67 17.30
N ALA A 428 -3.88 -1.58 18.03
CA ALA A 428 -5.03 -0.70 17.92
C ALA A 428 -4.56 0.75 17.94
N SER A 429 -5.31 1.64 17.30
CA SER A 429 -4.95 3.04 17.26
C SER A 429 -6.16 3.96 17.40
N TYR A 430 -5.90 5.18 17.85
CA TYR A 430 -6.85 6.27 17.86
C TYR A 430 -6.16 7.56 17.46
N LYS A 431 -6.93 8.56 17.07
CA LYS A 431 -6.41 9.87 16.68
C LYS A 431 -6.47 10.85 17.85
N VAL A 432 -5.47 11.71 17.94
CA VAL A 432 -5.46 12.89 18.82
C VAL A 432 -5.33 14.11 17.93
N LEU A 433 -6.29 15.01 18.01
CA LEU A 433 -6.32 16.27 17.27
C LEU A 433 -6.16 17.43 18.25
N PHE A 434 -5.05 18.14 18.14
CA PHE A 434 -4.85 19.41 18.83
C PHE A 434 -5.16 20.55 17.85
N LEU A 435 -6.27 21.28 18.08
CA LEU A 435 -6.72 22.34 17.19
C LEU A 435 -5.69 23.46 17.14
N SER A 436 -5.41 23.96 15.93
CA SER A 436 -4.46 25.04 15.69
C SER A 436 -5.01 26.40 16.13
N GLY A 437 -6.33 26.53 16.26
CA GLY A 437 -7.01 27.77 16.59
C GLY A 437 -8.38 27.53 17.18
N ASP A 438 -9.15 28.61 17.30
CA ASP A 438 -10.55 28.62 17.72
C ASP A 438 -11.51 29.03 16.58
N GLY A 439 -10.96 29.20 15.37
CA GLY A 439 -11.70 29.61 14.17
C GLY A 439 -11.97 31.11 14.07
N THR A 440 -11.35 31.91 14.94
CA THR A 440 -11.34 33.38 14.79
C THR A 440 -10.34 33.81 13.74
N TRP A 441 -10.34 35.09 13.39
CA TRP A 441 -9.37 35.65 12.45
C TRP A 441 -7.94 35.67 13.01
N GLU A 442 -7.82 35.85 14.31
CA GLU A 442 -6.57 35.87 15.06
C GLU A 442 -6.00 34.48 15.28
N HIS A 443 -6.88 33.49 15.42
CA HIS A 443 -6.53 32.08 15.67
C HIS A 443 -7.28 31.15 14.72
N PRO A 444 -6.95 31.17 13.43
CA PRO A 444 -7.64 30.37 12.42
C PRO A 444 -7.39 28.85 12.59
N TYR A 445 -8.36 28.05 12.21
CA TYR A 445 -8.17 26.62 12.06
C TYR A 445 -7.24 26.28 10.89
N SER A 446 -6.57 25.16 10.98
CA SER A 446 -5.85 24.56 9.86
C SER A 446 -6.79 23.70 8.99
N PRO A 447 -6.42 23.36 7.76
CA PRO A 447 -7.11 22.34 6.96
C PRO A 447 -7.25 21.00 7.68
N VAL A 448 -6.24 20.56 8.45
CA VAL A 448 -6.29 19.32 9.25
C VAL A 448 -7.39 19.37 10.31
N ASP A 449 -7.58 20.54 10.95
CA ASP A 449 -8.68 20.72 11.92
C ASP A 449 -10.04 20.56 11.26
N VAL A 450 -10.23 21.22 10.11
CA VAL A 450 -11.51 21.17 9.37
C VAL A 450 -11.84 19.74 8.91
N ILE A 451 -10.84 18.96 8.53
CA ILE A 451 -11.00 17.57 8.08
C ILE A 451 -11.38 16.65 9.23
N ASN A 452 -10.69 16.77 10.36
CA ASN A 452 -10.72 15.74 11.42
C ASN A 452 -11.57 16.11 12.63
N SER A 453 -11.86 17.42 12.84
CA SER A 453 -12.61 17.86 13.99
C SER A 453 -14.08 17.46 13.92
N THR A 454 -14.58 16.94 15.02
CA THR A 454 -16.01 16.64 15.26
C THR A 454 -16.73 17.76 16.02
N SER A 455 -15.99 18.66 16.67
CA SER A 455 -16.53 19.82 17.39
C SER A 455 -16.90 20.95 16.45
N ILE A 456 -16.15 21.16 15.36
CA ILE A 456 -16.45 22.19 14.35
C ILE A 456 -17.65 21.70 13.52
N LYS A 457 -18.82 22.27 13.75
CA LYS A 457 -20.08 21.83 13.11
C LYS A 457 -20.25 22.40 11.71
N ASP A 458 -20.90 21.63 10.83
CA ASP A 458 -21.32 22.14 9.52
C ASP A 458 -22.25 23.34 9.68
N GLY A 459 -22.03 24.37 8.89
CA GLY A 459 -22.73 25.67 8.95
C GLY A 459 -22.11 26.68 9.89
N ALA A 460 -21.12 26.32 10.71
CA ALA A 460 -20.39 27.25 11.56
C ALA A 460 -19.59 28.24 10.70
N ASP A 461 -19.63 29.52 11.09
CA ASP A 461 -18.73 30.54 10.54
C ASP A 461 -17.35 30.34 11.17
N ILE A 462 -16.34 30.14 10.35
CA ILE A 462 -14.98 29.87 10.78
C ILE A 462 -13.97 30.60 9.91
N THR A 463 -12.81 30.85 10.46
CA THR A 463 -11.62 31.26 9.71
C THR A 463 -10.67 30.06 9.58
N VAL A 464 -10.13 29.88 8.39
CA VAL A 464 -9.15 28.83 8.09
C VAL A 464 -7.90 29.46 7.49
N ALA A 465 -6.74 28.94 7.87
CA ALA A 465 -5.46 29.34 7.29
C ALA A 465 -4.71 28.12 6.71
N GLY A 466 -4.12 28.31 5.55
CA GLY A 466 -3.35 27.28 4.84
C GLY A 466 -2.69 27.79 3.59
N TYR A 467 -1.88 26.94 2.97
CA TYR A 467 -1.25 27.24 1.68
C TYR A 467 -2.22 27.02 0.54
N TYR A 468 -2.29 27.96 -0.38
CA TYR A 468 -3.03 27.80 -1.63
C TYR A 468 -2.25 26.90 -2.57
N VAL A 469 -2.66 25.64 -2.75
CA VAL A 469 -1.91 24.62 -3.50
C VAL A 469 -2.53 24.26 -4.87
N GLY A 470 -3.56 24.98 -5.29
CA GLY A 470 -4.20 24.79 -6.59
C GLY A 470 -5.72 24.75 -6.51
N TYR A 471 -6.37 24.24 -7.56
CA TYR A 471 -7.82 24.06 -7.62
C TYR A 471 -8.22 22.71 -6.99
N PRO A 472 -9.34 22.62 -6.26
CA PRO A 472 -9.76 21.36 -5.62
C PRO A 472 -10.10 20.28 -6.63
N GLY A 473 -9.51 19.10 -6.43
CA GLY A 473 -9.86 17.88 -7.18
C GLY A 473 -11.16 17.25 -6.72
N GLN A 474 -11.73 16.39 -7.56
CA GLN A 474 -12.89 15.55 -7.21
C GLN A 474 -12.45 14.18 -6.71
N GLY A 475 -13.34 13.48 -5.99
CA GLY A 475 -13.01 12.19 -5.37
C GLY A 475 -11.91 12.36 -4.33
N ASP A 476 -10.91 11.47 -4.34
CA ASP A 476 -9.80 11.50 -3.38
C ASP A 476 -8.65 12.43 -3.77
N ALA A 477 -8.65 12.97 -4.99
CA ALA A 477 -7.64 13.90 -5.43
C ALA A 477 -7.72 15.22 -4.61
N PRO A 478 -6.63 15.69 -3.98
CA PRO A 478 -6.62 16.95 -3.23
C PRO A 478 -6.68 18.16 -4.17
N THR A 479 -6.04 18.07 -5.33
CA THR A 479 -5.99 19.11 -6.37
C THR A 479 -6.38 18.56 -7.72
N ALA A 480 -6.95 19.39 -8.60
CA ALA A 480 -7.28 19.06 -9.97
C ALA A 480 -6.14 19.45 -10.91
N ASP A 481 -5.99 18.73 -12.03
CA ASP A 481 -5.02 19.04 -13.07
C ASP A 481 -5.35 20.33 -13.84
N LYS A 482 -6.63 20.70 -13.84
CA LYS A 482 -7.11 21.88 -14.54
C LYS A 482 -7.48 22.98 -13.54
N PHE A 483 -6.82 24.13 -13.70
CA PHE A 483 -7.11 25.31 -12.92
C PHE A 483 -8.50 25.90 -13.24
N GLU A 484 -9.24 26.25 -12.19
CA GLU A 484 -10.51 27.01 -12.27
C GLU A 484 -10.59 28.00 -11.10
N ASN A 485 -11.01 29.23 -11.41
CA ASN A 485 -10.96 30.35 -10.44
C ASN A 485 -12.14 30.40 -9.43
N THR A 486 -12.92 29.33 -9.29
CA THR A 486 -14.11 29.35 -8.41
C THR A 486 -13.82 28.98 -6.97
N ALA A 487 -12.71 28.30 -6.72
CA ALA A 487 -12.33 27.77 -5.42
C ALA A 487 -10.80 27.63 -5.32
N MET A 488 -10.32 27.51 -4.09
CA MET A 488 -8.92 27.20 -3.77
C MET A 488 -8.84 25.85 -3.08
N ALA A 489 -7.77 25.10 -3.33
CA ALA A 489 -7.34 23.99 -2.48
C ALA A 489 -6.39 24.58 -1.43
N LEU A 490 -6.76 24.49 -0.16
CA LEU A 490 -5.96 24.95 0.97
C LEU A 490 -5.35 23.76 1.69
N SER A 491 -4.03 23.75 1.82
CA SER A 491 -3.25 22.70 2.49
C SER A 491 -2.60 23.23 3.77
N SER A 492 -2.47 22.35 4.76
CA SER A 492 -1.69 22.65 5.97
C SER A 492 -0.18 22.71 5.69
N VAL A 493 0.27 22.20 4.54
CA VAL A 493 1.68 22.17 4.13
C VAL A 493 1.86 22.79 2.75
N PRO A 494 3.00 23.43 2.46
CA PRO A 494 3.23 24.07 1.17
C PRO A 494 3.43 23.06 0.02
N GLU A 495 3.94 21.89 0.34
CA GLU A 495 4.20 20.78 -0.60
C GLU A 495 3.63 19.48 -0.04
N GLY A 496 3.32 18.51 -0.90
CA GLY A 496 2.77 17.23 -0.47
C GLY A 496 1.28 17.30 -0.10
N ALA A 497 0.51 18.09 -0.84
CA ALA A 497 -0.95 18.14 -0.70
C ALA A 497 -1.58 16.75 -0.83
N SER A 498 -2.42 16.39 0.14
CA SER A 498 -3.11 15.10 0.23
C SER A 498 -4.55 15.27 0.73
N ALA A 499 -5.36 14.23 0.62
CA ALA A 499 -6.71 14.25 1.18
C ALA A 499 -6.76 14.45 2.71
N GLU A 500 -5.66 14.18 3.40
CA GLU A 500 -5.56 14.27 4.86
C GLU A 500 -5.17 15.67 5.35
N ASN A 501 -4.61 16.51 4.47
CA ASN A 501 -4.09 17.83 4.85
C ASN A 501 -4.63 18.97 3.98
N THR A 502 -5.53 18.72 3.03
CA THR A 502 -6.00 19.70 2.05
C THR A 502 -7.53 19.74 1.98
N ILE A 503 -8.09 20.92 2.04
CA ILE A 503 -9.54 21.15 1.93
C ILE A 503 -9.88 22.02 0.71
N PRO A 504 -11.09 21.86 0.13
CA PRO A 504 -11.64 22.79 -0.82
C PRO A 504 -12.20 24.02 -0.10
N ALA A 505 -11.90 25.21 -0.63
CA ALA A 505 -12.35 26.51 -0.12
C ALA A 505 -13.06 27.29 -1.22
N ALA A 506 -14.36 27.56 -1.02
CA ALA A 506 -15.13 28.38 -1.95
C ALA A 506 -14.72 29.84 -1.85
N VAL A 507 -14.54 30.50 -2.99
CA VAL A 507 -14.23 31.92 -3.09
C VAL A 507 -15.43 32.68 -3.66
N HIS A 508 -15.85 33.73 -2.96
CA HIS A 508 -16.92 34.59 -3.42
C HIS A 508 -16.60 35.22 -4.77
N LYS A 509 -17.59 35.32 -5.65
CA LYS A 509 -17.38 35.79 -7.05
C LYS A 509 -16.67 37.15 -7.15
N ASN A 510 -16.90 38.05 -6.19
CA ASN A 510 -16.29 39.40 -6.16
C ASN A 510 -14.81 39.38 -5.72
N LEU A 511 -14.27 38.21 -5.30
CA LEU A 511 -12.89 38.05 -4.86
C LEU A 511 -12.06 37.17 -5.81
N ARG A 512 -12.66 36.56 -6.83
CA ARG A 512 -11.96 35.61 -7.68
C ARG A 512 -10.91 36.24 -8.58
N GLU A 513 -11.25 37.38 -9.18
CA GLU A 513 -10.33 38.10 -10.05
C GLU A 513 -9.13 38.64 -9.21
N GLY A 514 -7.92 38.17 -9.51
CA GLY A 514 -6.70 38.57 -8.80
C GLY A 514 -6.36 37.79 -7.52
N ILE A 515 -7.27 36.98 -6.98
CA ILE A 515 -6.98 36.11 -5.82
C ILE A 515 -6.83 34.64 -6.23
N THR A 516 -7.83 34.09 -6.91
CA THR A 516 -7.75 32.73 -7.41
C THR A 516 -7.05 32.68 -8.76
N THR A 517 -5.75 32.95 -8.76
CA THR A 517 -4.87 32.92 -9.93
C THR A 517 -3.76 31.91 -9.73
N GLU A 518 -3.16 31.43 -10.82
CA GLU A 518 -2.03 30.51 -10.76
C GLU A 518 -0.82 31.14 -10.07
N ASP A 519 -0.61 32.45 -10.22
CA ASP A 519 0.49 33.19 -9.61
C ASP A 519 0.42 33.24 -8.08
N ASN A 520 -0.74 33.02 -7.51
CA ASN A 520 -0.94 32.97 -6.06
C ASN A 520 -0.78 31.58 -5.46
N ILE A 521 -0.55 30.55 -6.27
CA ILE A 521 -0.29 29.19 -5.78
C ILE A 521 1.04 29.19 -5.00
N GLY A 522 1.02 28.52 -3.85
CA GLY A 522 2.14 28.46 -2.90
C GLY A 522 2.07 29.51 -1.79
N GLN A 523 1.21 30.51 -1.89
CA GLN A 523 1.06 31.55 -0.86
C GLN A 523 0.23 31.05 0.33
N TRP A 524 0.54 31.61 1.52
CA TRP A 524 -0.27 31.46 2.72
C TRP A 524 -1.53 32.30 2.64
N VAL A 525 -2.67 31.68 2.93
CA VAL A 525 -4.00 32.28 2.85
C VAL A 525 -4.72 32.15 4.17
N VAL A 526 -5.39 33.21 4.62
CA VAL A 526 -6.37 33.20 5.70
C VAL A 526 -7.73 33.54 5.11
N ILE A 527 -8.76 32.71 5.34
CA ILE A 527 -10.07 32.89 4.71
C ILE A 527 -11.22 32.62 5.68
N THR A 528 -12.24 33.52 5.67
CA THR A 528 -13.48 33.31 6.40
C THR A 528 -14.53 32.65 5.51
N ALA A 529 -15.21 31.61 6.02
CA ALA A 529 -16.34 30.98 5.35
C ALA A 529 -17.13 30.09 6.32
N LYS A 530 -18.16 29.41 5.80
CA LYS A 530 -18.90 28.42 6.59
C LYS A 530 -18.30 27.03 6.36
N LYS A 531 -18.02 26.31 7.47
CA LYS A 531 -17.70 24.88 7.36
C LYS A 531 -18.83 24.14 6.66
N ASN A 532 -18.51 23.36 5.65
CA ASN A 532 -19.49 22.52 4.94
C ASN A 532 -18.75 21.55 4.02
N LYS A 533 -19.46 20.53 3.52
CA LYS A 533 -18.91 19.71 2.43
C LYS A 533 -18.84 20.54 1.15
N TYR A 534 -17.69 20.49 0.48
CA TYR A 534 -17.46 21.09 -0.81
C TYR A 534 -16.63 20.14 -1.67
N PHE A 535 -16.91 19.99 -2.96
CA PHE A 535 -16.34 18.94 -3.83
C PHE A 535 -16.42 17.52 -3.22
N GLY A 536 -17.47 17.26 -2.43
CA GLY A 536 -17.67 15.97 -1.75
C GLY A 536 -16.84 15.72 -0.50
N LYS A 537 -15.98 16.68 -0.10
CA LYS A 537 -15.01 16.59 1.00
C LYS A 537 -15.37 17.57 2.13
N PRO A 538 -14.85 17.36 3.37
CA PRO A 538 -14.82 18.43 4.36
C PRO A 538 -14.12 19.66 3.77
N GLY A 539 -14.70 20.82 3.99
CA GLY A 539 -14.16 22.05 3.41
C GLY A 539 -14.89 23.29 3.92
N ILE A 540 -14.71 24.39 3.22
CA ILE A 540 -15.41 25.64 3.50
C ILE A 540 -16.18 26.12 2.26
N ASN A 541 -17.46 26.41 2.46
CA ASN A 541 -18.40 26.73 1.38
C ASN A 541 -19.29 27.90 1.83
N LYS A 542 -20.11 28.41 0.91
CA LYS A 542 -21.09 29.46 1.14
C LYS A 542 -20.48 30.73 1.75
N SER A 543 -19.50 31.28 1.04
CA SER A 543 -18.99 32.61 1.33
C SER A 543 -20.09 33.68 1.21
N GLY A 544 -20.31 34.46 2.26
CA GLY A 544 -21.20 35.62 2.26
C GLY A 544 -20.56 36.80 1.52
N VAL A 545 -21.34 37.87 1.36
CA VAL A 545 -20.82 39.17 0.82
C VAL A 545 -19.78 39.82 1.71
N ASP A 546 -19.53 39.25 2.89
CA ASP A 546 -18.56 39.66 3.89
C ASP A 546 -17.35 38.76 4.01
N GLN A 547 -17.21 37.75 3.08
CA GLN A 547 -16.04 36.90 3.08
C GLN A 547 -14.74 37.70 3.02
N ARG A 548 -13.83 37.39 3.94
CA ARG A 548 -12.51 38.00 4.03
C ARG A 548 -11.44 36.99 3.62
N ILE A 549 -10.46 37.43 2.86
CA ILE A 549 -9.28 36.66 2.46
C ILE A 549 -8.04 37.49 2.65
N ALA A 550 -7.08 36.99 3.45
CA ALA A 550 -5.73 37.56 3.49
C ALA A 550 -4.80 36.68 2.63
N ILE A 551 -4.10 37.32 1.71
CA ILE A 551 -3.08 36.69 0.85
C ILE A 551 -2.08 37.76 0.42
N GLY A 552 -0.79 37.44 0.53
CA GLY A 552 0.27 38.37 0.23
C GLY A 552 0.45 39.47 1.30
N LYS A 553 1.34 40.39 1.01
CA LYS A 553 1.71 41.50 1.90
C LYS A 553 1.90 42.80 1.14
N ILE A 554 1.64 43.90 1.82
CA ILE A 554 1.96 45.23 1.37
C ILE A 554 3.23 45.65 2.10
N GLU A 555 4.30 45.93 1.37
CA GLU A 555 5.55 46.43 1.94
C GLU A 555 5.55 47.96 1.86
N MET A 556 5.72 48.58 3.02
CA MET A 556 5.88 50.01 3.20
C MET A 556 7.35 50.32 3.52
N ASP A 557 7.95 51.20 2.77
CA ASP A 557 9.32 51.65 2.99
C ASP A 557 9.42 52.80 4.02
N ALA A 558 10.65 53.26 4.27
CA ALA A 558 10.92 54.31 5.24
C ALA A 558 10.29 55.68 4.88
N GLU A 559 9.95 55.87 3.61
CA GLU A 559 9.22 57.08 3.16
C GLU A 559 7.76 57.06 3.62
N GLY A 560 7.23 55.87 4.01
CA GLY A 560 5.89 55.71 4.58
C GLY A 560 4.76 55.84 3.57
N TYR A 561 5.04 55.62 2.28
CA TYR A 561 4.06 55.66 1.21
C TYR A 561 4.22 54.46 0.24
N ALA A 562 3.09 53.96 -0.25
CA ALA A 562 3.06 52.99 -1.32
C ALA A 562 1.84 53.20 -2.20
N THR A 563 1.88 52.82 -3.48
CA THR A 563 0.66 52.71 -4.26
C THR A 563 0.11 51.31 -4.18
N PHE A 564 -1.21 51.22 -4.22
CA PHE A 564 -1.90 49.94 -4.18
C PHE A 564 -3.04 49.92 -5.20
N TYR A 565 -3.23 48.77 -5.82
CA TYR A 565 -4.34 48.48 -6.74
C TYR A 565 -4.75 46.99 -6.62
N SER A 566 -6.03 46.76 -6.70
CA SER A 566 -6.56 45.39 -6.75
C SER A 566 -7.78 45.32 -7.66
N ALA A 567 -7.89 44.19 -8.38
CA ALA A 567 -9.10 43.88 -9.14
C ALA A 567 -10.32 43.63 -8.26
N VAL A 568 -10.11 43.35 -6.98
CA VAL A 568 -11.15 43.00 -5.99
C VAL A 568 -11.12 43.96 -4.82
N PRO A 569 -12.24 44.11 -4.06
CA PRO A 569 -12.28 45.02 -2.93
C PRO A 569 -11.28 44.60 -1.84
N ALA A 570 -10.52 45.54 -1.31
CA ALA A 570 -9.48 45.33 -0.30
C ALA A 570 -9.73 46.12 0.97
N ILE A 571 -9.35 45.60 2.13
CA ILE A 571 -9.40 46.29 3.42
C ILE A 571 -8.10 47.05 3.61
N VAL A 572 -8.18 48.28 4.05
CA VAL A 572 -7.02 49.03 4.51
C VAL A 572 -6.45 48.36 5.76
N PRO A 573 -5.18 47.93 5.75
CA PRO A 573 -4.56 47.32 6.91
C PRO A 573 -4.51 48.25 8.13
N GLU A 574 -4.49 47.65 9.32
CA GLU A 574 -4.28 48.39 10.56
C GLU A 574 -2.95 49.19 10.51
N GLY A 575 -2.98 50.42 10.93
CA GLY A 575 -1.82 51.31 10.86
C GLY A 575 -1.62 52.03 9.51
N LEU A 576 -2.44 51.75 8.50
CA LEU A 576 -2.42 52.44 7.20
C LEU A 576 -3.67 53.29 6.99
N GLN A 577 -3.54 54.26 6.11
CA GLN A 577 -4.62 55.03 5.49
C GLN A 577 -4.49 54.94 3.97
N ALA A 578 -5.61 54.99 3.25
CA ALA A 578 -5.61 55.01 1.80
C ALA A 578 -6.31 56.26 1.24
N GLY A 579 -5.68 56.87 0.27
CA GLY A 579 -6.14 58.11 -0.33
C GLY A 579 -6.38 57.99 -1.83
N LEU A 580 -7.43 58.66 -2.30
CA LEU A 580 -7.66 58.94 -3.71
C LEU A 580 -6.84 60.15 -4.13
N VAL A 581 -6.42 60.19 -5.38
CA VAL A 581 -5.54 61.22 -5.90
C VAL A 581 -6.23 61.94 -7.06
N THR A 582 -6.28 63.25 -6.96
CA THR A 582 -6.72 64.14 -8.02
C THR A 582 -5.71 65.29 -8.24
N VAL A 583 -5.91 66.08 -9.27
CA VAL A 583 -5.07 67.27 -9.56
C VAL A 583 -5.99 68.47 -9.72
N ASN A 584 -5.66 69.59 -9.05
CA ASN A 584 -6.44 70.82 -9.14
C ASN A 584 -6.10 71.63 -10.40
N GLU A 585 -6.83 72.74 -10.62
CA GLU A 585 -6.62 73.63 -11.76
C GLU A 585 -5.21 74.20 -11.82
N GLN A 586 -4.53 74.28 -10.68
CA GLN A 586 -3.15 74.84 -10.57
C GLN A 586 -2.10 73.69 -10.79
N GLN A 587 -2.52 72.52 -11.32
CA GLN A 587 -1.63 71.41 -11.56
C GLN A 587 -0.93 70.90 -10.27
N ARG A 588 -1.66 70.87 -9.14
CA ARG A 588 -1.18 70.34 -7.85
C ARG A 588 -1.90 69.06 -7.50
N LEU A 589 -1.16 68.13 -6.94
CA LEU A 589 -1.71 66.87 -6.45
C LEU A 589 -2.59 67.12 -5.21
N LEU A 590 -3.79 66.58 -5.19
CA LEU A 590 -4.67 66.58 -4.03
C LEU A 590 -4.88 65.08 -3.62
N ILE A 591 -4.58 64.77 -2.36
CA ILE A 591 -4.75 63.45 -1.79
C ILE A 591 -5.87 63.52 -0.76
N ASN A 592 -6.91 62.73 -0.99
CA ASN A 592 -8.02 62.59 -0.06
C ASN A 592 -7.94 61.24 0.63
N TYR A 593 -7.40 61.18 1.86
CA TYR A 593 -7.34 59.99 2.69
C TYR A 593 -8.73 59.62 3.22
N CYS A 594 -9.57 59.06 2.35
CA CYS A 594 -10.97 58.74 2.65
C CYS A 594 -11.17 57.33 3.12
N TYR A 595 -10.15 56.47 3.13
CA TYR A 595 -10.24 55.13 3.66
C TYR A 595 -9.27 54.95 4.83
N ASN A 596 -9.83 54.69 6.02
CA ASN A 596 -9.07 54.40 7.24
C ASN A 596 -8.88 52.89 7.42
N ALA A 597 -8.04 52.50 8.37
CA ALA A 597 -7.84 51.11 8.74
C ALA A 597 -9.17 50.37 8.97
N GLY A 598 -9.34 49.21 8.39
CA GLY A 598 -10.56 48.40 8.43
C GLY A 598 -11.61 48.76 7.37
N GLU A 599 -11.51 49.92 6.69
CA GLU A 599 -12.45 50.30 5.63
C GLU A 599 -12.11 49.63 4.29
N VAL A 600 -13.12 49.47 3.44
CA VAL A 600 -12.98 48.76 2.17
C VAL A 600 -12.64 49.70 1.03
N ILE A 601 -11.49 49.54 0.41
CA ILE A 601 -11.13 50.13 -0.87
C ILE A 601 -11.95 49.41 -1.96
N PRO A 602 -12.69 50.16 -2.81
CA PRO A 602 -13.43 49.55 -3.90
C PRO A 602 -12.55 48.76 -4.88
N ALA A 603 -13.11 47.71 -5.48
CA ALA A 603 -12.45 46.99 -6.57
C ALA A 603 -12.03 47.94 -7.69
N LYS A 604 -10.91 47.66 -8.33
CA LYS A 604 -10.37 48.43 -9.47
C LYS A 604 -10.12 49.90 -9.15
N THR A 605 -9.81 50.21 -7.89
CA THR A 605 -9.50 51.52 -7.41
C THR A 605 -8.03 51.62 -7.04
N GLY A 606 -7.25 52.46 -7.75
CA GLY A 606 -5.89 52.78 -7.37
C GLY A 606 -5.89 53.72 -6.17
N VAL A 607 -5.05 53.49 -5.17
CA VAL A 607 -4.93 54.33 -3.99
C VAL A 607 -3.47 54.58 -3.64
N LEU A 608 -3.23 55.69 -2.95
CA LEU A 608 -1.97 55.99 -2.26
C LEU A 608 -2.13 55.58 -0.79
N LEU A 609 -1.35 54.62 -0.36
CA LEU A 609 -1.25 54.19 1.04
C LEU A 609 -0.27 55.09 1.78
N LYS A 610 -0.58 55.35 3.06
CA LYS A 610 0.27 56.10 4.00
C LYS A 610 0.30 55.34 5.33
N GLY A 611 1.50 55.15 5.90
CA GLY A 611 1.71 54.52 7.20
C GLY A 611 3.17 54.38 7.57
N ALA A 612 3.49 53.70 8.66
CA ALA A 612 4.86 53.46 9.07
C ALA A 612 5.54 52.45 8.14
N GLU A 613 6.87 52.41 8.13
CA GLU A 613 7.66 51.34 7.52
C GLU A 613 7.25 49.98 8.12
N GLY A 614 7.10 48.97 7.28
CA GLY A 614 6.74 47.62 7.72
C GLY A 614 6.04 46.81 6.67
N SER A 615 5.74 45.54 7.05
CA SER A 615 5.04 44.57 6.23
C SER A 615 3.63 44.39 6.79
N TYR A 616 2.63 44.62 5.98
CA TYR A 616 1.22 44.61 6.34
C TYR A 616 0.49 43.48 5.60
N PRO A 617 -0.41 42.74 6.25
CA PRO A 617 -1.18 41.70 5.55
C PRO A 617 -2.09 42.33 4.50
N GLN A 618 -2.10 41.78 3.31
CA GLN A 618 -3.03 42.19 2.25
C GLN A 618 -4.36 41.45 2.44
N VAL A 619 -5.39 42.16 2.85
CA VAL A 619 -6.70 41.61 3.16
C VAL A 619 -7.74 42.10 2.16
N PHE A 620 -8.51 41.19 1.62
CA PHE A 620 -9.62 41.44 0.71
C PHE A 620 -10.93 41.06 1.36
N GLN A 621 -11.99 41.78 1.02
CA GLN A 621 -13.35 41.47 1.52
C GLN A 621 -14.35 41.53 0.38
N ALA A 622 -15.17 40.47 0.27
CA ALA A 622 -16.26 40.44 -0.69
C ALA A 622 -17.24 41.56 -0.36
N ALA A 623 -17.34 42.54 -1.23
CA ALA A 623 -18.25 43.66 -1.10
C ALA A 623 -18.79 44.08 -2.46
N ASN A 624 -19.98 44.68 -2.46
CA ASN A 624 -20.47 45.36 -3.65
C ASN A 624 -19.98 46.79 -3.56
N THR A 625 -19.04 47.16 -4.44
CA THR A 625 -18.36 48.44 -4.42
C THR A 625 -18.56 49.16 -5.75
N THR A 626 -18.45 50.48 -5.69
CA THR A 626 -18.47 51.36 -6.88
C THR A 626 -17.15 52.10 -6.96
N VAL A 627 -16.53 52.06 -8.12
CA VAL A 627 -15.28 52.82 -8.38
C VAL A 627 -15.54 54.29 -8.21
N PRO A 628 -14.75 55.04 -7.41
CA PRO A 628 -14.89 56.49 -7.25
C PRO A 628 -14.73 57.21 -8.60
N ALA A 629 -15.61 58.17 -8.87
CA ALA A 629 -15.63 58.88 -10.14
C ALA A 629 -14.41 59.87 -10.27
N GLU A 630 -13.93 60.40 -9.15
CA GLU A 630 -12.84 61.37 -9.13
C GLU A 630 -11.56 60.72 -8.56
N ASN A 631 -10.85 59.95 -9.36
CA ASN A 631 -9.57 59.37 -9.00
C ASN A 631 -8.71 59.19 -10.25
N LEU A 632 -7.49 59.73 -10.20
CA LEU A 632 -6.53 59.69 -11.29
C LEU A 632 -5.51 58.53 -11.14
N LEU A 633 -5.61 57.77 -10.05
CA LEU A 633 -4.81 56.56 -9.88
C LEU A 633 -5.49 55.35 -10.57
N HIS A 634 -4.78 54.75 -11.47
CA HIS A 634 -5.10 53.53 -12.15
C HIS A 634 -4.10 52.43 -11.75
N GLY A 635 -4.34 51.19 -12.06
CA GLY A 635 -3.40 50.17 -11.69
C GLY A 635 -3.52 48.92 -12.57
N THR A 636 -2.60 48.00 -12.34
CA THR A 636 -2.52 46.75 -13.07
C THR A 636 -2.45 45.57 -12.08
N ILE A 637 -3.00 44.42 -12.46
CA ILE A 637 -2.96 43.20 -11.66
C ILE A 637 -1.81 42.27 -12.06
N THR A 638 -1.22 42.55 -13.21
CA THR A 638 -0.02 41.90 -13.76
C THR A 638 1.03 42.96 -14.10
N ASP A 639 2.27 42.55 -14.32
CA ASP A 639 3.32 43.42 -14.86
C ASP A 639 3.00 43.73 -16.31
N GLU A 640 2.43 44.93 -16.56
CA GLU A 640 1.99 45.32 -17.90
C GLU A 640 2.16 46.83 -18.16
N LEU A 641 2.11 47.24 -19.42
CA LEU A 641 2.19 48.65 -19.80
C LEU A 641 1.00 49.42 -19.25
N THR A 642 1.31 50.61 -18.71
CA THR A 642 0.27 51.59 -18.32
C THR A 642 -0.59 51.96 -19.52
N ALA A 643 -1.91 52.01 -19.31
CA ALA A 643 -2.88 52.27 -20.36
C ALA A 643 -3.67 53.55 -20.10
N ALA A 644 -4.06 54.22 -21.17
CA ALA A 644 -4.93 55.36 -21.12
C ALA A 644 -6.30 55.00 -20.54
N PRO A 645 -6.83 55.73 -19.55
CA PRO A 645 -8.16 55.48 -19.01
C PRO A 645 -9.28 55.67 -20.05
N GLU A 646 -9.10 56.57 -20.97
CA GLU A 646 -10.01 56.85 -22.08
C GLU A 646 -9.23 56.72 -23.40
N ALA A 647 -9.70 55.83 -24.32
CA ALA A 647 -8.96 55.49 -25.53
C ALA A 647 -8.78 56.68 -26.52
N GLU A 648 -9.63 57.69 -26.41
CA GLU A 648 -9.62 58.85 -27.35
C GLU A 648 -8.84 60.04 -26.86
N LYS A 649 -8.22 59.94 -25.68
CA LYS A 649 -7.42 61.00 -25.03
C LYS A 649 -5.98 60.57 -24.86
N ASP A 650 -5.07 61.54 -24.97
CA ASP A 650 -3.67 61.32 -24.69
C ASP A 650 -3.36 61.56 -23.22
N TYR A 651 -2.57 60.65 -22.62
CA TYR A 651 -2.19 60.67 -21.22
C TYR A 651 -0.68 60.70 -21.04
N ARG A 652 -0.24 61.31 -19.92
CA ARG A 652 1.06 61.10 -19.32
C ARG A 652 0.93 60.20 -18.11
N PHE A 653 1.90 59.32 -17.93
CA PHE A 653 1.90 58.32 -16.87
C PHE A 653 3.03 58.57 -15.89
N TYR A 654 2.69 58.52 -14.62
CA TYR A 654 3.60 58.81 -13.52
C TYR A 654 3.60 57.62 -12.54
N LYS A 655 4.81 57.28 -12.05
CA LYS A 655 5.01 56.30 -10.98
C LYS A 655 5.37 56.97 -9.67
N LEU A 656 5.00 56.39 -8.54
CA LEU A 656 5.49 56.79 -7.24
C LEU A 656 6.99 56.47 -7.15
N SER A 657 7.83 57.48 -6.95
CA SER A 657 9.28 57.35 -6.83
C SER A 657 9.88 58.62 -6.19
N LEU A 658 11.14 58.56 -5.83
CA LEU A 658 11.91 59.76 -5.52
C LEU A 658 12.15 60.60 -6.80
N ASP A 659 12.36 61.93 -6.66
CA ASP A 659 12.77 62.78 -7.75
C ASP A 659 14.20 62.47 -8.25
N ASN A 660 14.66 63.13 -9.31
CA ASN A 660 15.97 62.83 -9.88
C ASN A 660 17.12 63.08 -8.91
N ASP A 661 16.92 63.97 -7.89
CA ASP A 661 17.91 64.31 -6.87
C ASP A 661 17.81 63.39 -5.63
N ASN A 662 16.89 62.42 -5.64
CA ASN A 662 16.55 61.48 -4.52
C ASN A 662 16.19 62.19 -3.21
N GLN A 663 15.54 63.34 -3.32
CA GLN A 663 15.19 64.19 -2.17
C GLN A 663 13.70 64.20 -1.85
N ASN A 664 12.83 64.09 -2.87
CA ASN A 664 11.39 64.23 -2.68
C ASN A 664 10.63 63.06 -3.26
N LEU A 665 9.85 62.41 -2.42
CA LEU A 665 8.92 61.40 -2.87
C LEU A 665 7.74 62.03 -3.59
N GLY A 666 7.31 61.43 -4.71
CA GLY A 666 6.22 61.96 -5.51
C GLY A 666 5.85 61.09 -6.68
N PHE A 667 4.94 61.55 -7.49
CA PHE A 667 4.59 60.90 -8.75
C PHE A 667 5.40 61.56 -9.87
N TYR A 668 6.37 60.86 -10.43
CA TYR A 668 7.24 61.35 -11.51
C TYR A 668 7.08 60.50 -12.76
N TRP A 669 7.46 61.02 -13.91
CA TRP A 669 7.37 60.30 -15.18
C TRP A 669 7.99 58.90 -15.05
N GLY A 670 7.22 57.88 -15.41
CA GLY A 670 7.69 56.51 -15.41
C GLY A 670 8.60 56.17 -16.59
N ALA A 671 8.47 56.97 -17.68
CA ALA A 671 9.30 56.93 -18.88
C ALA A 671 9.43 58.33 -19.46
N GLU A 672 10.30 58.52 -20.47
CA GLU A 672 10.59 59.84 -21.09
C GLU A 672 9.27 60.46 -21.61
N ASP A 673 9.11 61.78 -21.36
CA ASP A 673 7.91 62.56 -21.67
C ASP A 673 6.59 62.00 -21.12
N GLY A 674 6.64 61.21 -20.06
CA GLY A 674 5.48 60.58 -19.45
C GLY A 674 4.86 59.49 -20.35
N ALA A 675 5.64 58.87 -21.21
CA ALA A 675 5.22 57.74 -22.02
C ALA A 675 4.82 56.50 -21.14
N ALA A 676 4.13 55.55 -21.72
CA ALA A 676 3.77 54.32 -21.03
C ALA A 676 5.01 53.55 -20.56
N PHE A 677 4.91 52.95 -19.37
CA PHE A 677 5.95 52.12 -18.75
C PHE A 677 5.34 50.84 -18.17
N ILE A 678 6.18 49.85 -17.92
CA ILE A 678 5.73 48.63 -17.25
C ILE A 678 5.41 48.95 -15.77
N ASN A 679 4.13 48.92 -15.43
CA ASN A 679 3.68 49.04 -14.04
C ASN A 679 3.73 47.67 -13.39
N LYS A 680 4.14 47.60 -12.15
CA LYS A 680 4.20 46.35 -11.39
C LYS A 680 2.83 45.92 -10.92
N ALA A 681 2.62 44.60 -10.90
CA ALA A 681 1.41 43.94 -10.39
C ALA A 681 1.01 44.50 -9.00
N GLY A 682 -0.26 44.79 -8.81
CA GLY A 682 -0.78 45.32 -7.54
C GLY A 682 -0.40 46.73 -7.19
N ARG A 683 0.29 47.47 -8.08
CA ARG A 683 0.66 48.88 -7.91
C ARG A 683 -0.25 49.79 -8.71
N ALA A 684 -0.43 51.01 -8.21
CA ALA A 684 -1.11 52.06 -8.95
C ALA A 684 -0.12 53.08 -9.54
N TYR A 685 -0.52 53.65 -10.66
CA TYR A 685 0.15 54.72 -11.36
C TYR A 685 -0.83 55.91 -11.56
N LEU A 686 -0.29 57.11 -11.65
CA LEU A 686 -1.09 58.29 -11.92
C LEU A 686 -1.16 58.47 -13.46
N ALA A 687 -2.37 58.65 -13.99
CA ALA A 687 -2.60 58.98 -15.39
C ALA A 687 -3.25 60.38 -15.50
N ILE A 688 -2.62 61.31 -16.20
CA ILE A 688 -3.11 62.68 -16.39
C ILE A 688 -3.23 62.96 -17.87
N GLU A 689 -4.39 63.48 -18.29
CA GLU A 689 -4.63 63.90 -19.66
C GLU A 689 -3.60 64.94 -20.09
N LYS A 690 -3.02 64.81 -21.27
CA LYS A 690 -2.02 65.80 -21.81
C LYS A 690 -2.65 67.13 -22.02
N THR A 691 -2.26 68.10 -21.21
CA THR A 691 -2.54 69.51 -21.39
C THR A 691 -1.32 70.26 -21.98
N ALA A 692 -1.45 71.50 -22.38
CA ALA A 692 -0.39 72.22 -23.04
C ALA A 692 0.89 72.39 -22.17
N ALA A 693 0.80 72.28 -20.86
CA ALA A 693 1.95 72.41 -19.94
C ALA A 693 2.35 70.98 -19.46
N ALA A 694 3.60 70.56 -19.72
CA ALA A 694 4.13 69.23 -19.26
C ALA A 694 4.68 69.38 -17.84
N VAL A 695 3.95 68.85 -16.86
CA VAL A 695 4.45 68.76 -15.48
C VAL A 695 5.27 67.45 -15.39
N LYS A 696 6.56 67.51 -15.02
CA LYS A 696 7.45 66.38 -14.94
C LYS A 696 7.20 65.48 -13.70
N GLY A 697 6.57 66.01 -12.66
CA GLY A 697 6.27 65.32 -11.44
C GLY A 697 5.48 66.12 -10.43
N PHE A 698 4.94 65.42 -9.44
CA PHE A 698 4.13 65.98 -8.36
C PHE A 698 4.70 65.43 -7.03
N SER A 699 5.30 66.31 -6.23
CA SER A 699 5.84 65.95 -4.90
C SER A 699 4.71 65.74 -3.90
N ILE A 700 4.83 64.67 -3.09
CA ILE A 700 3.90 64.36 -1.97
C ILE A 700 4.31 65.17 -0.72
N THR A 701 5.59 65.43 -0.50
CA THR A 701 6.13 66.04 0.70
C THR A 701 5.60 67.48 0.91
N ASP A 702 5.12 68.12 -0.14
CA ASP A 702 4.53 69.44 -0.08
C ASP A 702 3.07 69.44 0.42
N LEU A 703 2.43 68.28 0.61
CA LEU A 703 0.98 68.16 0.89
C LEU A 703 0.63 67.92 2.36
N GLU A 704 1.58 67.51 3.20
CA GLU A 704 1.31 67.18 4.61
C GLU A 704 0.82 68.32 5.49
N THR A 705 0.90 69.54 5.00
CA THR A 705 0.51 70.72 5.78
C THR A 705 -0.86 71.31 5.42
N GLY A 706 -1.58 70.73 4.44
CA GLY A 706 -2.86 71.31 3.96
C GLY A 706 -2.76 72.66 3.35
N ILE A 707 -1.55 73.20 3.07
CA ILE A 707 -1.26 74.50 2.57
C ILE A 707 -0.34 74.32 1.35
N GLY A 708 -0.84 74.58 0.18
CA GLY A 708 -0.10 74.43 -1.08
C GLY A 708 1.17 75.27 -1.09
N GLN A 709 2.30 74.70 -1.58
CA GLN A 709 3.50 75.50 -1.84
C GLN A 709 3.27 76.48 -2.97
N VAL A 710 3.60 77.75 -2.69
CA VAL A 710 3.76 78.72 -3.72
C VAL A 710 5.19 78.59 -4.25
N SER A 711 5.35 78.04 -5.47
CA SER A 711 6.59 78.09 -6.19
C SER A 711 6.77 79.54 -6.76
N GLY A 712 7.57 80.32 -6.11
CA GLY A 712 7.94 81.61 -6.60
C GLY A 712 8.63 82.38 -5.49
N ASN A 713 9.81 82.93 -5.78
CA ASN A 713 10.50 83.92 -4.97
C ASN A 713 9.58 85.10 -4.65
N GLU A 714 8.72 84.97 -3.63
CA GLU A 714 8.02 86.09 -3.09
C GLU A 714 8.59 86.44 -1.69
N THR A 715 9.21 87.59 -1.60
CA THR A 715 9.57 88.30 -0.39
C THR A 715 8.40 88.28 0.58
N MET A 716 8.64 87.93 1.83
CA MET A 716 7.63 87.89 2.92
C MET A 716 6.93 89.29 2.99
N SER A 717 5.70 89.36 2.51
CA SER A 717 4.81 90.48 2.73
C SER A 717 4.10 90.29 4.06
N ASN A 718 3.85 91.40 4.77
CA ASN A 718 3.24 91.46 6.10
C ASN A 718 1.87 90.76 6.22
N GLY A 719 1.83 89.49 6.36
CA GLY A 719 0.62 88.69 6.62
C GLY A 719 0.38 88.48 8.12
N ALA A 720 -0.89 88.38 8.53
CA ALA A 720 -1.26 88.08 9.91
C ALA A 720 -0.65 86.79 10.40
N VAL A 721 -0.14 86.71 11.62
CA VAL A 721 0.41 85.56 12.29
C VAL A 721 -0.70 84.85 13.10
N TYR A 722 -0.77 83.53 13.02
CA TYR A 722 -1.76 82.73 13.76
C TYR A 722 -1.04 81.66 14.63
N ASP A 723 -1.61 81.34 15.77
CA ASP A 723 -1.17 80.21 16.57
C ASP A 723 -1.64 78.86 15.93
N LEU A 724 -1.21 77.73 16.49
CA LEU A 724 -1.58 76.43 15.98
C LEU A 724 -3.09 76.07 16.15
N GLN A 725 -3.83 76.88 16.91
CA GLN A 725 -5.29 76.76 17.05
C GLN A 725 -6.03 77.72 16.08
N GLY A 726 -5.31 78.44 15.17
CA GLY A 726 -5.88 79.36 14.18
C GLY A 726 -6.24 80.74 14.72
N ARG A 727 -5.84 81.12 15.92
CA ARG A 727 -6.10 82.42 16.49
C ARG A 727 -5.02 83.45 16.06
N ARG A 728 -5.42 84.62 15.64
CA ARG A 728 -4.52 85.68 15.24
C ARG A 728 -3.70 86.16 16.45
N VAL A 729 -2.37 86.25 16.25
CA VAL A 729 -1.43 86.66 17.27
C VAL A 729 -0.82 87.96 16.86
N GLU A 730 -0.98 89.04 17.68
CA GLU A 730 -0.46 90.36 17.38
C GLU A 730 1.06 90.50 17.62
N LYS A 731 1.61 89.59 18.49
CA LYS A 731 3.03 89.57 18.77
C LYS A 731 3.42 88.08 19.04
N ALA A 732 4.18 87.47 18.11
CA ALA A 732 4.67 86.16 18.30
C ALA A 732 5.77 86.10 19.36
N VAL A 733 5.58 85.26 20.40
CA VAL A 733 6.56 84.96 21.44
C VAL A 733 7.13 83.53 21.14
N ARG A 734 8.10 83.06 21.89
CA ARG A 734 8.72 81.81 21.67
C ARG A 734 7.65 80.68 21.50
N GLY A 735 7.63 80.04 20.32
CA GLY A 735 6.64 79.03 19.96
C GLY A 735 6.47 78.87 18.45
N MET A 736 5.63 77.90 18.04
CA MET A 736 5.29 77.64 16.62
C MET A 736 4.05 78.47 16.21
N TYR A 737 4.10 79.08 15.04
CA TYR A 737 3.07 79.94 14.47
C TYR A 737 2.87 79.65 12.98
N ILE A 738 1.74 80.14 12.46
CA ILE A 738 1.41 80.08 11.04
C ILE A 738 1.33 81.51 10.51
N GLN A 739 2.06 81.80 9.43
CA GLN A 739 1.97 83.06 8.69
C GLN A 739 2.00 82.80 7.19
N ASN A 740 1.07 83.32 6.45
CA ASN A 740 0.92 83.09 5.02
C ASN A 740 0.89 81.58 4.67
N GLY A 741 0.20 80.78 5.53
CA GLY A 741 0.08 79.36 5.33
C GLY A 741 1.31 78.53 5.67
N ARG A 742 2.39 79.14 6.20
CA ARG A 742 3.61 78.38 6.60
C ARG A 742 3.78 78.35 8.10
N LYS A 743 4.17 77.23 8.66
CA LYS A 743 4.61 77.15 10.05
C LYS A 743 6.01 77.64 10.21
N PHE A 744 6.22 78.46 11.21
CA PHE A 744 7.54 78.95 11.60
C PHE A 744 7.70 78.92 13.11
N MET A 745 8.91 78.86 13.59
CA MET A 745 9.21 78.81 15.03
C MET A 745 9.88 80.13 15.42
N VAL A 746 9.35 80.76 16.41
CA VAL A 746 10.02 81.88 17.11
C VAL A 746 10.84 81.29 18.26
N LYS A 747 12.16 81.43 18.20
CA LYS A 747 13.11 80.89 19.20
C LYS A 747 13.17 81.71 20.45
#